data_d8294b1d100589e23a8616e5a19a3c16
#
_entry.id   d8294b1d100589e23a8616e5a19a3c16
#
_cell.length_a   1.000
_cell.length_b   1.000
_cell.length_c   1.000
_cell.angle_alpha   90.00
_cell.angle_beta   90.00
_cell.angle_gamma   90.00
#
_symmetry.space_group_name_H-M   'P 1'
#
loop_
_entity.id
_entity.type
_entity.pdbx_description
1 polymer ?
#
loop_
_entity_poly.entity_id
_entity_poly.type
_entity_poly.pdbx_seq_one_letter_code
_entity_poly.pdbx_strand_id
1 'polypeptide(L)'
;MFVSRSLCVALLLSGTAAYAQSTPTQRSSDAIIGPILAKPSGVAAVTAMCDRRITGIGELRQKLESMPLNSKAADIVAAYDDLYNLVGTASFAEPQLIKETNSDPAIRKAAEECTQKTSDAAIGVGMSRSIYERLQSAEKQGVAPGQRYMLARQIDGYRRAGVDRDEATRKRIADLLKAITDTSLEFDRNIGSDASVVKASPQDLAGLPQDFIDAHPPGGDGLVTIKMTGAEISPVLRYAKSSTLRNKVMTSWQNRAHPANEAVLKKLFAQRAELAQLLGYATFAEYDIANKMAKDPARTQKFIDEIATAARPIGEQEAARLLARLRKDDPALARLGSWDSGYAGMLIRKEDFAVDSAVVRQYFAFGKVRDGIFGLTEDLFGVDIRPWATDVWSPEVGAYEMVEDGKVIGRFYLDMHPRQNKFTHAAMFPIRVGVKDRQVPVAALITNFPTGLMEHGQVETFLHEFGHLIHWIFAGQQPFAAQNFGEIENDVIETPSTLLEEWVWDYDTLAKFATDSDGKVIPRDLVDKMVAARNFGRAFGTMDQLGLSAAALDYYTTPLGETDVTSRFDAIYGRYSLSARPEGHHSPASWGHLGGYGASYYTYQWSEALAADLLSRFRAAGLRDTQTAGAYRQMILAPGGSDSMNVLARQFLGRDWSVDSYRRELEQGTVGAGGAQANRR
;
A
#
# COMPACT_ATOMS: atom_id res chain seq x y z
N MET A 1 -62.07 -43.04 9.92
CA MET A 1 -61.78 -43.53 11.27
C MET A 1 -60.66 -42.66 11.89
N PHE A 2 -61.09 -41.88 12.83
CA PHE A 2 -60.42 -41.18 13.89
C PHE A 2 -59.03 -41.69 14.29
N VAL A 3 -58.06 -40.82 14.55
CA VAL A 3 -57.69 -40.30 15.87
C VAL A 3 -56.74 -39.12 15.76
N SER A 4 -57.12 -38.04 16.40
CA SER A 4 -56.41 -36.84 16.78
C SER A 4 -55.21 -37.13 17.67
N ARG A 5 -54.04 -36.43 17.48
CA ARG A 5 -53.11 -36.10 18.56
C ARG A 5 -52.53 -34.70 18.41
N SER A 6 -52.93 -33.84 19.30
CA SER A 6 -52.33 -32.53 19.59
C SER A 6 -50.87 -32.66 19.94
N LEU A 7 -50.02 -31.82 19.34
CA LEU A 7 -48.68 -31.59 19.83
C LEU A 7 -48.50 -30.11 20.15
N CYS A 8 -48.22 -29.83 21.40
CA CYS A 8 -47.86 -28.52 21.91
C CYS A 8 -46.61 -27.98 21.19
N VAL A 9 -46.74 -26.86 20.53
CA VAL A 9 -45.60 -26.07 20.04
C VAL A 9 -45.25 -25.09 21.15
N ALA A 10 -44.10 -25.31 21.77
CA ALA A 10 -43.47 -24.34 22.66
C ALA A 10 -42.95 -23.16 21.83
N LEU A 11 -43.54 -21.99 22.00
CA LEU A 11 -43.04 -20.72 21.48
C LEU A 11 -41.74 -20.38 22.21
N LEU A 12 -40.62 -20.58 21.56
CA LEU A 12 -39.36 -19.89 21.87
C LEU A 12 -39.46 -18.49 21.31
N LEU A 13 -39.81 -17.53 22.16
CA LEU A 13 -39.69 -16.11 21.90
C LEU A 13 -38.17 -15.75 21.85
N SER A 14 -37.58 -15.86 20.66
CA SER A 14 -36.34 -15.18 20.37
C SER A 14 -36.62 -13.69 20.25
N GLY A 15 -36.27 -12.94 21.29
CA GLY A 15 -36.31 -11.48 21.26
C GLY A 15 -35.36 -10.92 20.22
N THR A 16 -35.82 -10.76 18.98
CA THR A 16 -35.21 -9.84 18.02
C THR A 16 -35.50 -8.44 18.53
N ALA A 17 -34.49 -7.81 19.13
CA ALA A 17 -34.49 -6.37 19.35
C ALA A 17 -34.74 -5.71 17.98
N ALA A 18 -35.95 -5.25 17.75
CA ALA A 18 -36.31 -4.44 16.62
C ALA A 18 -35.48 -3.15 16.72
N TYR A 19 -34.39 -3.03 15.95
CA TYR A 19 -33.86 -1.75 15.63
C TYR A 19 -34.94 -0.97 14.93
N ALA A 20 -35.45 0.04 15.62
CA ALA A 20 -36.35 1.01 15.01
C ALA A 20 -35.59 1.60 13.80
N GLN A 21 -36.01 1.23 12.60
CA GLN A 21 -35.62 1.92 11.37
C GLN A 21 -36.22 3.33 11.47
N SER A 22 -35.40 4.27 11.99
CA SER A 22 -35.67 5.68 11.74
C SER A 22 -35.53 5.84 10.22
N THR A 23 -36.58 6.34 9.56
CA THR A 23 -36.50 6.87 8.19
C THR A 23 -35.21 7.62 8.04
N PRO A 24 -34.39 7.36 6.99
CA PRO A 24 -33.10 8.04 6.84
C PRO A 24 -33.38 9.53 6.66
N THR A 25 -33.27 10.29 7.72
CA THR A 25 -33.11 11.73 7.61
C THR A 25 -31.78 11.91 6.88
N GLN A 26 -31.83 12.46 5.67
CA GLN A 26 -30.67 12.71 4.83
C GLN A 26 -29.64 13.44 5.70
N ARG A 27 -28.52 12.76 6.01
CA ARG A 27 -27.50 13.35 6.87
C ARG A 27 -26.82 14.49 6.12
N SER A 28 -26.44 15.56 6.82
CA SER A 28 -25.90 16.77 6.23
C SER A 28 -24.68 16.54 5.34
N SER A 29 -23.80 15.56 5.68
CA SER A 29 -22.61 15.26 4.88
C SER A 29 -22.94 14.76 3.48
N ASP A 30 -23.97 13.93 3.30
CA ASP A 30 -24.31 13.35 1.99
C ASP A 30 -24.74 14.46 0.99
N ALA A 31 -25.54 15.41 1.47
CA ALA A 31 -25.95 16.56 0.66
C ALA A 31 -24.75 17.48 0.32
N ILE A 32 -23.82 17.64 1.25
CA ILE A 32 -22.62 18.48 1.05
C ILE A 32 -21.63 17.80 0.09
N ILE A 33 -21.42 16.50 0.22
CA ILE A 33 -20.53 15.72 -0.66
C ILE A 33 -20.99 15.84 -2.11
N GLY A 34 -22.27 15.66 -2.37
CA GLY A 34 -22.87 15.79 -3.71
C GLY A 34 -22.46 14.66 -4.68
N PRO A 35 -22.76 14.80 -5.99
CA PRO A 35 -22.35 13.83 -7.01
C PRO A 35 -20.84 13.83 -7.22
N ILE A 36 -20.31 12.74 -7.79
CA ILE A 36 -18.88 12.61 -8.14
C ILE A 36 -18.56 13.57 -9.30
N LEU A 37 -17.53 14.38 -9.12
CA LEU A 37 -17.02 15.29 -10.14
C LEU A 37 -15.89 14.61 -10.96
N ALA A 38 -16.23 13.53 -11.67
CA ALA A 38 -15.26 12.78 -12.46
C ALA A 38 -14.68 13.62 -13.63
N LYS A 39 -15.54 14.46 -14.25
CA LYS A 39 -15.17 15.29 -15.40
C LYS A 39 -15.54 16.76 -15.14
N PRO A 40 -14.66 17.51 -14.43
CA PRO A 40 -14.94 18.93 -14.18
C PRO A 40 -14.99 19.73 -15.49
N SER A 41 -16.01 20.59 -15.62
CA SER A 41 -16.19 21.45 -16.78
C SER A 41 -15.19 22.63 -16.85
N GLY A 42 -14.39 22.83 -15.81
CA GLY A 42 -13.37 23.87 -15.69
C GLY A 42 -12.99 24.13 -14.24
N VAL A 43 -12.09 25.08 -14.02
CA VAL A 43 -11.59 25.51 -12.70
C VAL A 43 -12.74 25.87 -11.76
N ALA A 44 -13.75 26.60 -12.24
CA ALA A 44 -14.89 27.03 -11.42
C ALA A 44 -15.67 25.85 -10.81
N ALA A 45 -15.79 24.71 -11.51
CA ALA A 45 -16.47 23.54 -11.00
C ALA A 45 -15.70 22.91 -9.83
N VAL A 46 -14.36 22.82 -9.93
CA VAL A 46 -13.49 22.32 -8.85
C VAL A 46 -13.53 23.24 -7.65
N THR A 47 -13.43 24.57 -7.87
CA THR A 47 -13.50 25.57 -6.80
C THR A 47 -14.85 25.52 -6.07
N ALA A 48 -15.97 25.44 -6.80
CA ALA A 48 -17.30 25.36 -6.20
C ALA A 48 -17.51 24.08 -5.38
N MET A 49 -16.98 22.92 -5.84
CA MET A 49 -16.97 21.69 -5.06
C MET A 49 -16.17 21.86 -3.77
N CYS A 50 -14.98 22.43 -3.86
CA CYS A 50 -14.09 22.67 -2.75
C CYS A 50 -14.72 23.58 -1.68
N ASP A 51 -15.19 24.75 -2.09
CA ASP A 51 -15.79 25.75 -1.19
C ASP A 51 -17.03 25.20 -0.47
N ARG A 52 -17.87 24.46 -1.17
CA ARG A 52 -19.03 23.78 -0.59
C ARG A 52 -18.60 22.81 0.52
N ARG A 53 -17.58 22.00 0.27
CA ARG A 53 -17.09 21.00 1.23
C ARG A 53 -16.42 21.64 2.45
N ILE A 54 -15.60 22.65 2.23
CA ILE A 54 -14.94 23.40 3.31
C ILE A 54 -15.97 24.09 4.20
N THR A 55 -16.96 24.78 3.59
CA THR A 55 -18.07 25.40 4.32
C THR A 55 -18.83 24.36 5.13
N GLY A 56 -19.15 23.19 4.54
CA GLY A 56 -19.83 22.10 5.22
C GLY A 56 -19.03 21.48 6.35
N ILE A 57 -17.71 21.34 6.20
CA ILE A 57 -16.84 20.90 7.31
C ILE A 57 -16.97 21.88 8.48
N GLY A 58 -16.93 23.20 8.20
CA GLY A 58 -17.12 24.23 9.22
C GLY A 58 -18.47 24.14 9.93
N GLU A 59 -19.56 23.95 9.17
CA GLU A 59 -20.92 23.82 9.70
C GLU A 59 -21.09 22.57 10.59
N LEU A 60 -20.65 21.38 10.11
CA LEU A 60 -20.73 20.14 10.88
C LEU A 60 -19.84 20.17 12.12
N ARG A 61 -18.65 20.75 12.00
CA ARG A 61 -17.76 21.00 13.14
C ARG A 61 -18.43 21.87 14.19
N GLN A 62 -18.96 23.03 13.80
CA GLN A 62 -19.65 23.94 14.71
C GLN A 62 -20.86 23.29 15.38
N LYS A 63 -21.66 22.52 14.62
CA LYS A 63 -22.79 21.75 15.15
C LYS A 63 -22.33 20.78 16.25
N LEU A 64 -21.28 19.98 15.99
CA LEU A 64 -20.75 19.03 16.96
C LEU A 64 -20.14 19.76 18.17
N GLU A 65 -19.36 20.81 17.96
CA GLU A 65 -18.73 21.61 19.03
C GLU A 65 -19.76 22.34 19.92
N SER A 66 -20.94 22.65 19.42
CA SER A 66 -22.01 23.30 20.19
C SER A 66 -22.91 22.31 20.96
N MET A 67 -22.80 21.00 20.72
CA MET A 67 -23.58 20.02 21.48
C MET A 67 -23.23 20.07 22.96
N PRO A 68 -24.22 20.03 23.87
CA PRO A 68 -23.94 19.88 25.29
C PRO A 68 -23.10 18.63 25.60
N LEU A 69 -22.21 18.70 26.58
CA LEU A 69 -21.37 17.55 26.99
C LEU A 69 -22.20 16.37 27.52
N ASN A 70 -23.42 16.62 28.02
CA ASN A 70 -24.34 15.58 28.46
C ASN A 70 -25.31 15.10 27.35
N SER A 71 -25.09 15.47 26.10
CA SER A 71 -25.84 14.89 24.97
C SER A 71 -25.67 13.38 24.94
N LYS A 72 -26.70 12.65 24.45
CA LYS A 72 -26.63 11.18 24.35
C LYS A 72 -25.42 10.73 23.53
N ALA A 73 -24.75 9.70 23.98
CA ALA A 73 -23.58 9.13 23.29
C ALA A 73 -23.87 8.84 21.80
N ALA A 74 -25.06 8.28 21.50
CA ALA A 74 -25.45 7.97 20.12
C ALA A 74 -25.54 9.23 19.23
N ASP A 75 -26.01 10.35 19.76
CA ASP A 75 -26.12 11.62 19.01
C ASP A 75 -24.75 12.24 18.75
N ILE A 76 -23.85 12.16 19.74
CA ILE A 76 -22.45 12.62 19.58
C ILE A 76 -21.74 11.78 18.53
N VAL A 77 -21.81 10.46 18.63
CA VAL A 77 -21.18 9.53 17.68
C VAL A 77 -21.72 9.73 16.25
N ALA A 78 -23.03 9.92 16.11
CA ALA A 78 -23.63 10.15 14.80
C ALA A 78 -23.19 11.51 14.19
N ALA A 79 -23.12 12.57 15.00
CA ALA A 79 -22.66 13.88 14.52
C ALA A 79 -21.15 13.86 14.18
N TYR A 80 -20.35 13.11 14.93
CA TYR A 80 -18.95 12.91 14.65
C TYR A 80 -18.72 12.13 13.36
N ASP A 81 -19.45 11.01 13.18
CA ASP A 81 -19.35 10.19 11.97
C ASP A 81 -19.75 10.95 10.69
N ASP A 82 -20.75 11.83 10.81
CA ASP A 82 -21.18 12.69 9.72
C ASP A 82 -20.06 13.71 9.32
N LEU A 83 -19.41 14.31 10.31
CA LEU A 83 -18.24 15.17 10.09
C LEU A 83 -17.06 14.37 9.52
N TYR A 84 -16.79 13.17 10.08
CA TYR A 84 -15.73 12.28 9.62
C TYR A 84 -15.91 11.87 8.16
N ASN A 85 -17.13 11.49 7.76
CA ASN A 85 -17.47 11.14 6.37
C ASN A 85 -17.17 12.30 5.40
N LEU A 86 -17.55 13.53 5.78
CA LEU A 86 -17.28 14.69 4.93
C LEU A 86 -15.79 15.00 4.85
N VAL A 87 -15.07 14.97 5.98
CA VAL A 87 -13.62 15.22 6.02
C VAL A 87 -12.86 14.18 5.20
N GLY A 88 -13.15 12.89 5.39
CA GLY A 88 -12.52 11.80 4.63
C GLY A 88 -12.78 11.92 3.13
N THR A 89 -14.03 12.15 2.73
CA THR A 89 -14.37 12.34 1.31
C THR A 89 -13.77 13.62 0.73
N ALA A 90 -13.67 14.72 1.49
CA ALA A 90 -13.11 15.97 0.99
C ALA A 90 -11.58 15.94 0.83
N SER A 91 -10.87 15.30 1.77
CA SER A 91 -9.41 15.38 1.85
C SER A 91 -8.67 14.45 0.90
N PHE A 92 -9.24 13.26 0.60
CA PHE A 92 -8.52 12.22 -0.15
C PHE A 92 -9.15 11.90 -1.52
N ALA A 93 -10.34 12.39 -1.83
CA ALA A 93 -11.15 11.87 -2.92
C ALA A 93 -10.93 12.56 -4.28
N GLU A 94 -11.97 13.23 -4.75
CA GLU A 94 -12.01 13.77 -6.10
C GLU A 94 -10.93 14.82 -6.38
N PRO A 95 -10.51 15.71 -5.45
CA PRO A 95 -9.41 16.63 -5.73
C PRO A 95 -8.12 15.91 -6.10
N GLN A 96 -7.75 14.86 -5.37
CA GLN A 96 -6.56 14.07 -5.69
C GLN A 96 -6.71 13.36 -7.03
N LEU A 97 -7.86 12.72 -7.28
CA LEU A 97 -8.14 12.09 -8.58
C LEU A 97 -8.00 13.08 -9.74
N ILE A 98 -8.62 14.26 -9.62
CA ILE A 98 -8.58 15.31 -10.66
C ILE A 98 -7.14 15.77 -10.90
N LYS A 99 -6.36 16.00 -9.83
CA LYS A 99 -4.95 16.37 -9.91
C LYS A 99 -4.13 15.34 -10.69
N GLU A 100 -4.34 14.05 -10.43
CA GLU A 100 -3.53 12.95 -10.98
C GLU A 100 -3.98 12.50 -12.39
N THR A 101 -5.17 12.92 -12.86
CA THR A 101 -5.73 12.36 -14.09
C THR A 101 -6.12 13.41 -15.14
N ASN A 102 -6.34 14.68 -14.74
CA ASN A 102 -6.82 15.70 -15.65
C ASN A 102 -5.70 16.22 -16.55
N SER A 103 -5.99 16.43 -17.84
CA SER A 103 -5.02 16.94 -18.81
C SER A 103 -4.79 18.45 -18.72
N ASP A 104 -5.78 19.23 -18.20
CA ASP A 104 -5.70 20.69 -18.09
C ASP A 104 -4.88 21.11 -16.85
N PRO A 105 -3.75 21.81 -17.02
CA PRO A 105 -2.91 22.26 -15.91
C PRO A 105 -3.63 23.21 -14.93
N ALA A 106 -4.57 24.03 -15.41
CA ALA A 106 -5.30 24.96 -14.57
C ALA A 106 -6.30 24.23 -13.66
N ILE A 107 -6.96 23.19 -14.19
CA ILE A 107 -7.85 22.33 -13.42
C ILE A 107 -7.05 21.52 -12.38
N ARG A 108 -5.87 20.97 -12.75
CA ARG A 108 -4.98 20.28 -11.80
C ARG A 108 -4.55 21.20 -10.67
N LYS A 109 -4.15 22.43 -10.98
CA LYS A 109 -3.77 23.41 -9.97
C LYS A 109 -4.91 23.75 -9.02
N ALA A 110 -6.12 23.94 -9.54
CA ALA A 110 -7.31 24.17 -8.71
C ALA A 110 -7.62 22.98 -7.78
N ALA A 111 -7.41 21.75 -8.26
CA ALA A 111 -7.56 20.54 -7.46
C ALA A 111 -6.48 20.42 -6.37
N GLU A 112 -5.24 20.78 -6.67
CA GLU A 112 -4.14 20.83 -5.69
C GLU A 112 -4.41 21.88 -4.59
N GLU A 113 -4.85 23.07 -4.96
CA GLU A 113 -5.27 24.12 -4.03
C GLU A 113 -6.45 23.66 -3.14
N CYS A 114 -7.39 22.89 -3.73
CA CYS A 114 -8.48 22.29 -2.97
C CYS A 114 -7.97 21.26 -1.96
N THR A 115 -7.06 20.38 -2.37
CA THR A 115 -6.43 19.40 -1.45
C THR A 115 -5.76 20.09 -0.27
N GLN A 116 -5.03 21.18 -0.52
CA GLN A 116 -4.39 21.95 0.56
C GLN A 116 -5.43 22.54 1.52
N LYS A 117 -6.46 23.20 1.01
CA LYS A 117 -7.53 23.81 1.84
C LYS A 117 -8.31 22.77 2.66
N THR A 118 -8.61 21.61 2.08
CA THR A 118 -9.32 20.53 2.79
C THR A 118 -8.43 19.87 3.85
N SER A 119 -7.12 19.76 3.61
CA SER A 119 -6.14 19.31 4.61
C SER A 119 -6.07 20.27 5.79
N ASP A 120 -6.04 21.58 5.55
CA ASP A 120 -6.07 22.60 6.61
C ASP A 120 -7.35 22.50 7.46
N ALA A 121 -8.50 22.28 6.81
CA ALA A 121 -9.77 22.08 7.49
C ALA A 121 -9.77 20.79 8.34
N ALA A 122 -9.22 19.69 7.81
CA ALA A 122 -9.08 18.42 8.51
C ALA A 122 -8.18 18.55 9.76
N ILE A 123 -7.04 19.25 9.63
CA ILE A 123 -6.17 19.58 10.78
C ILE A 123 -6.95 20.36 11.82
N GLY A 124 -7.73 21.36 11.43
CA GLY A 124 -8.57 22.13 12.34
C GLY A 124 -9.59 21.27 13.10
N VAL A 125 -10.16 20.25 12.46
CA VAL A 125 -11.04 19.26 13.11
C VAL A 125 -10.24 18.40 14.08
N GLY A 126 -9.11 17.82 13.66
CA GLY A 126 -8.26 16.95 14.47
C GLY A 126 -7.63 17.63 15.69
N MET A 127 -7.54 18.98 15.69
CA MET A 127 -7.03 19.80 16.81
C MET A 127 -8.15 20.35 17.71
N SER A 128 -9.42 19.98 17.50
CA SER A 128 -10.53 20.51 18.29
C SER A 128 -10.65 19.82 19.66
N ARG A 129 -10.31 20.56 20.72
CA ARG A 129 -10.52 20.12 22.10
C ARG A 129 -12.00 19.91 22.42
N SER A 130 -12.85 20.74 21.87
CA SER A 130 -14.30 20.65 22.07
C SER A 130 -14.89 19.34 21.52
N ILE A 131 -14.42 18.87 20.36
CA ILE A 131 -14.82 17.57 19.80
C ILE A 131 -14.27 16.44 20.68
N TYR A 132 -12.99 16.49 21.04
CA TYR A 132 -12.35 15.50 21.91
C TYR A 132 -13.13 15.30 23.22
N GLU A 133 -13.53 16.37 23.90
CA GLU A 133 -14.29 16.32 25.15
C GLU A 133 -15.67 15.65 24.96
N ARG A 134 -16.32 15.85 23.82
CA ARG A 134 -17.59 15.18 23.50
C ARG A 134 -17.43 13.69 23.22
N LEU A 135 -16.37 13.32 22.49
CA LEU A 135 -16.07 11.90 22.29
C LEU A 135 -15.76 11.19 23.61
N GLN A 136 -14.99 11.83 24.50
CA GLN A 136 -14.76 11.30 25.85
C GLN A 136 -16.07 11.20 26.67
N SER A 137 -16.98 12.16 26.53
CA SER A 137 -18.27 12.09 27.21
C SER A 137 -19.11 10.91 26.68
N ALA A 138 -19.11 10.67 25.35
CA ALA A 138 -19.77 9.52 24.75
C ALA A 138 -19.16 8.19 25.23
N GLU A 139 -17.83 8.11 25.33
CA GLU A 139 -17.12 6.94 25.86
C GLU A 139 -17.53 6.65 27.31
N LYS A 140 -17.56 7.65 28.19
CA LYS A 140 -17.96 7.53 29.60
C LYS A 140 -19.42 7.09 29.78
N GLN A 141 -20.33 7.54 28.92
CA GLN A 141 -21.74 7.10 28.92
C GLN A 141 -21.90 5.66 28.46
N GLY A 142 -20.91 5.14 27.73
CA GLY A 142 -20.95 3.84 27.08
C GLY A 142 -21.59 3.87 25.70
N VAL A 143 -21.01 3.15 24.77
CA VAL A 143 -21.48 2.97 23.38
C VAL A 143 -21.71 1.49 23.09
N ALA A 144 -22.43 1.19 22.01
CA ALA A 144 -22.65 -0.20 21.59
C ALA A 144 -21.32 -0.94 21.38
N PRO A 145 -21.25 -2.26 21.63
CA PRO A 145 -19.99 -3.02 21.49
C PRO A 145 -19.26 -2.79 20.17
N GLY A 146 -19.97 -2.77 19.05
CA GLY A 146 -19.38 -2.52 17.73
C GLY A 146 -18.85 -1.09 17.49
N GLN A 147 -19.09 -0.15 18.40
CA GLN A 147 -18.58 1.23 18.31
C GLN A 147 -17.38 1.49 19.22
N ARG A 148 -17.11 0.60 20.18
CA ARG A 148 -16.08 0.84 21.22
C ARG A 148 -14.69 1.01 20.64
N TYR A 149 -14.29 0.11 19.75
CA TYR A 149 -12.98 0.16 19.13
C TYR A 149 -12.83 1.44 18.29
N MET A 150 -13.79 1.73 17.42
CA MET A 150 -13.85 2.96 16.64
C MET A 150 -13.69 4.20 17.52
N LEU A 151 -14.53 4.34 18.56
CA LEU A 151 -14.50 5.52 19.43
C LEU A 151 -13.17 5.65 20.18
N ALA A 152 -12.62 4.56 20.69
CA ALA A 152 -11.32 4.54 21.33
C ALA A 152 -10.18 4.96 20.37
N ARG A 153 -10.21 4.49 19.12
CA ARG A 153 -9.27 4.90 18.06
C ARG A 153 -9.36 6.38 17.76
N GLN A 154 -10.57 6.91 17.61
CA GLN A 154 -10.77 8.35 17.36
C GLN A 154 -10.26 9.20 18.53
N ILE A 155 -10.58 8.84 19.76
CA ILE A 155 -10.08 9.52 20.97
C ILE A 155 -8.54 9.46 21.04
N ASP A 156 -7.94 8.31 20.72
CA ASP A 156 -6.48 8.17 20.66
C ASP A 156 -5.88 9.08 19.58
N GLY A 157 -6.52 9.20 18.41
CA GLY A 157 -6.12 10.13 17.36
C GLY A 157 -6.00 11.57 17.84
N TYR A 158 -6.98 12.05 18.62
CA TYR A 158 -6.94 13.40 19.25
C TYR A 158 -5.82 13.53 20.27
N ARG A 159 -5.57 12.50 21.11
CA ARG A 159 -4.44 12.50 22.06
C ARG A 159 -3.10 12.55 21.33
N ARG A 160 -2.97 11.79 20.27
CA ARG A 160 -1.77 11.76 19.42
C ARG A 160 -1.54 13.06 18.65
N ALA A 161 -2.59 13.85 18.44
CA ALA A 161 -2.50 15.22 17.95
C ALA A 161 -2.18 16.23 19.07
N GLY A 162 -2.09 15.80 20.33
CA GLY A 162 -1.77 16.64 21.49
C GLY A 162 -2.94 17.48 22.01
N VAL A 163 -4.18 17.15 21.63
CA VAL A 163 -5.36 17.95 22.00
C VAL A 163 -5.62 17.98 23.52
N ASP A 164 -5.16 16.97 24.24
CA ASP A 164 -5.26 16.86 25.71
C ASP A 164 -4.21 17.70 26.48
N ARG A 165 -3.22 18.27 25.78
CA ARG A 165 -2.17 19.10 26.38
C ARG A 165 -2.66 20.53 26.71
N ASP A 166 -1.86 21.25 27.49
CA ASP A 166 -2.09 22.68 27.74
C ASP A 166 -1.96 23.51 26.45
N GLU A 167 -2.42 24.76 26.49
CA GLU A 167 -2.49 25.61 25.30
C GLU A 167 -1.12 25.91 24.69
N ALA A 168 -0.10 26.16 25.52
CA ALA A 168 1.25 26.45 25.03
C ALA A 168 1.88 25.25 24.36
N THR A 169 1.74 24.05 24.96
CA THR A 169 2.21 22.79 24.38
C THR A 169 1.47 22.46 23.09
N ARG A 170 0.14 22.63 23.01
CA ARG A 170 -0.63 22.43 21.78
C ARG A 170 -0.17 23.33 20.65
N LYS A 171 0.07 24.62 20.97
CA LYS A 171 0.61 25.56 19.97
C LYS A 171 1.97 25.09 19.46
N ARG A 172 2.88 24.69 20.37
CA ARG A 172 4.20 24.16 19.98
C ARG A 172 4.09 22.91 19.10
N ILE A 173 3.18 21.97 19.44
CA ILE A 173 2.92 20.78 18.62
C ILE A 173 2.43 21.17 17.22
N ALA A 174 1.48 22.10 17.10
CA ALA A 174 0.98 22.55 15.80
C ALA A 174 2.08 23.20 14.95
N ASP A 175 2.89 24.08 15.53
CA ASP A 175 4.03 24.72 14.87
C ASP A 175 5.06 23.66 14.40
N LEU A 176 5.28 22.62 15.22
CA LEU A 176 6.22 21.54 14.94
C LEU A 176 5.72 20.59 13.86
N LEU A 177 4.44 20.22 13.86
CA LEU A 177 3.82 19.41 12.79
C LEU A 177 3.92 20.11 11.42
N LYS A 178 3.68 21.42 11.41
CA LYS A 178 3.89 22.23 10.20
C LYS A 178 5.35 22.20 9.76
N ALA A 179 6.29 22.41 10.70
CA ALA A 179 7.73 22.38 10.39
C ALA A 179 8.20 21.01 9.89
N ILE A 180 7.68 19.91 10.44
CA ILE A 180 7.94 18.53 9.96
C ILE A 180 7.44 18.36 8.53
N THR A 181 6.22 18.82 8.23
CA THR A 181 5.65 18.76 6.87
C THR A 181 6.52 19.55 5.90
N ASP A 182 6.87 20.80 6.21
CA ASP A 182 7.72 21.65 5.37
C ASP A 182 9.09 21.00 5.12
N THR A 183 9.69 20.39 6.16
CA THR A 183 11.00 19.71 6.07
C THR A 183 10.90 18.42 5.23
N SER A 184 9.83 17.64 5.36
CA SER A 184 9.60 16.44 4.54
C SER A 184 9.40 16.81 3.07
N LEU A 185 8.64 17.86 2.78
CA LEU A 185 8.45 18.37 1.42
C LEU A 185 9.75 18.91 0.81
N GLU A 186 10.62 19.55 1.63
CA GLU A 186 11.96 19.97 1.21
C GLU A 186 12.82 18.76 0.84
N PHE A 187 12.80 17.72 1.66
CA PHE A 187 13.51 16.47 1.42
C PHE A 187 13.10 15.82 0.09
N ASP A 188 11.80 15.65 -0.14
CA ASP A 188 11.27 15.03 -1.35
C ASP A 188 11.52 15.88 -2.60
N ARG A 189 11.38 17.20 -2.47
CA ARG A 189 11.65 18.14 -3.57
C ARG A 189 13.11 18.10 -4.00
N ASN A 190 14.07 18.01 -3.06
CA ASN A 190 15.47 17.90 -3.38
C ASN A 190 15.78 16.61 -4.16
N ILE A 191 15.14 15.48 -3.81
CA ILE A 191 15.24 14.22 -4.57
C ILE A 191 14.62 14.36 -5.96
N GLY A 192 13.41 14.93 -6.04
CA GLY A 192 12.67 15.06 -7.29
C GLY A 192 13.29 16.07 -8.28
N SER A 193 14.01 17.07 -7.79
CA SER A 193 14.69 18.08 -8.61
C SER A 193 16.13 17.70 -8.98
N ASP A 194 16.62 16.56 -8.50
CA ASP A 194 17.98 16.10 -8.82
C ASP A 194 18.09 15.79 -10.33
N ALA A 195 18.97 16.51 -11.00
CA ALA A 195 19.21 16.39 -12.44
C ALA A 195 20.47 15.57 -12.77
N SER A 196 20.96 14.77 -11.85
CA SER A 196 22.12 13.92 -12.04
C SER A 196 21.95 12.98 -13.24
N VAL A 197 23.01 12.79 -13.97
CA VAL A 197 23.04 11.91 -15.13
C VAL A 197 24.35 11.12 -15.15
N VAL A 198 24.30 9.93 -15.74
CA VAL A 198 25.50 9.13 -16.04
C VAL A 198 25.74 9.16 -17.53
N LYS A 199 27.00 9.51 -17.91
CA LYS A 199 27.49 9.40 -19.29
C LYS A 199 28.11 8.02 -19.49
N ALA A 200 27.67 7.33 -20.55
CA ALA A 200 28.14 6.00 -20.93
C ALA A 200 28.54 5.95 -22.38
N SER A 201 29.52 5.12 -22.72
CA SER A 201 29.82 4.85 -24.13
C SER A 201 28.75 3.97 -24.75
N PRO A 202 28.50 4.02 -26.06
CA PRO A 202 27.55 3.10 -26.71
C PRO A 202 27.88 1.61 -26.46
N GLN A 203 29.13 1.25 -26.27
CA GLN A 203 29.60 -0.11 -25.96
C GLN A 203 29.13 -0.56 -24.56
N ASP A 204 29.04 0.35 -23.58
CA ASP A 204 28.56 0.04 -22.23
C ASP A 204 27.07 -0.37 -22.21
N LEU A 205 26.30 -0.01 -23.27
CA LEU A 205 24.89 -0.35 -23.39
C LEU A 205 24.69 -1.80 -23.88
N ALA A 206 25.76 -2.54 -24.14
CA ALA A 206 25.64 -3.93 -24.56
C ALA A 206 24.80 -4.78 -23.57
N GLY A 207 23.78 -5.47 -24.09
CA GLY A 207 22.85 -6.29 -23.30
C GLY A 207 21.54 -5.62 -22.96
N LEU A 208 21.44 -4.30 -23.08
CA LEU A 208 20.18 -3.58 -22.92
C LEU A 208 19.18 -3.92 -24.05
N PRO A 209 17.87 -3.83 -23.79
CA PRO A 209 16.84 -3.98 -24.82
C PRO A 209 17.04 -2.97 -25.97
N GLN A 210 16.70 -3.38 -27.20
CA GLN A 210 16.94 -2.55 -28.37
C GLN A 210 16.15 -1.24 -28.35
N ASP A 211 14.90 -1.26 -27.88
CA ASP A 211 14.06 -0.07 -27.71
C ASP A 211 14.68 0.96 -26.74
N PHE A 212 15.36 0.48 -25.66
CA PHE A 212 16.09 1.35 -24.76
C PHE A 212 17.29 1.98 -25.49
N ILE A 213 18.06 1.21 -26.26
CA ILE A 213 19.23 1.71 -27.01
C ILE A 213 18.77 2.76 -28.04
N ASP A 214 17.70 2.49 -28.77
CA ASP A 214 17.16 3.37 -29.81
C ASP A 214 16.63 4.70 -29.21
N ALA A 215 16.10 4.67 -27.99
CA ALA A 215 15.65 5.86 -27.26
C ALA A 215 16.80 6.72 -26.70
N HIS A 216 18.04 6.19 -26.67
CA HIS A 216 19.22 6.84 -26.09
C HIS A 216 20.36 6.98 -27.10
N PRO A 217 20.21 7.79 -28.18
CA PRO A 217 21.26 8.01 -29.14
C PRO A 217 22.43 8.77 -28.48
N PRO A 218 23.68 8.54 -28.95
CA PRO A 218 24.81 9.32 -28.50
C PRO A 218 24.65 10.81 -28.78
N GLY A 219 25.07 11.64 -27.81
CA GLY A 219 25.07 13.08 -27.97
C GLY A 219 26.24 13.56 -28.84
N GLY A 220 26.42 14.88 -28.97
CA GLY A 220 27.52 15.48 -29.70
C GLY A 220 28.92 15.17 -29.13
N ASP A 221 28.98 14.70 -27.88
CA ASP A 221 30.18 14.20 -27.21
C ASP A 221 30.48 12.72 -27.48
N GLY A 222 29.64 12.05 -28.28
CA GLY A 222 29.71 10.61 -28.59
C GLY A 222 29.24 9.71 -27.42
N LEU A 223 28.76 10.28 -26.34
CA LEU A 223 28.29 9.54 -25.18
C LEU A 223 26.77 9.52 -25.08
N VAL A 224 26.26 8.45 -24.54
CA VAL A 224 24.84 8.29 -24.17
C VAL A 224 24.60 8.89 -22.78
N THR A 225 23.47 9.55 -22.60
CA THR A 225 23.06 10.14 -21.31
C THR A 225 21.97 9.27 -20.67
N ILE A 226 22.20 8.78 -19.46
CA ILE A 226 21.25 8.02 -18.64
C ILE A 226 20.83 8.91 -17.47
N LYS A 227 19.52 9.17 -17.35
CA LYS A 227 18.95 9.97 -16.26
C LYS A 227 18.74 9.11 -15.03
N MET A 228 18.77 9.73 -13.85
CA MET A 228 18.54 9.02 -12.57
C MET A 228 17.05 8.92 -12.26
N THR A 229 16.30 8.27 -13.17
CA THR A 229 14.88 7.91 -12.99
C THR A 229 14.73 6.40 -12.94
N GLY A 230 13.72 5.90 -12.22
CA GLY A 230 13.46 4.46 -12.10
C GLY A 230 13.33 3.75 -13.45
N ALA A 231 12.70 4.40 -14.42
CA ALA A 231 12.49 3.87 -15.77
C ALA A 231 13.81 3.67 -16.54
N GLU A 232 14.81 4.52 -16.31
CA GLU A 232 16.09 4.42 -17.00
C GLU A 232 17.12 3.55 -16.26
N ILE A 233 17.15 3.61 -14.91
CA ILE A 233 18.13 2.84 -14.15
C ILE A 233 17.81 1.34 -14.07
N SER A 234 16.52 0.97 -13.97
CA SER A 234 16.12 -0.42 -13.80
C SER A 234 16.55 -1.32 -14.97
N PRO A 235 16.37 -0.95 -16.26
CA PRO A 235 16.92 -1.72 -17.38
C PRO A 235 18.45 -1.83 -17.31
N VAL A 236 19.16 -0.75 -16.96
CA VAL A 236 20.63 -0.77 -16.88
C VAL A 236 21.09 -1.77 -15.82
N LEU A 237 20.56 -1.72 -14.61
CA LEU A 237 20.93 -2.62 -13.52
C LEU A 237 20.56 -4.09 -13.80
N ARG A 238 19.55 -4.32 -14.64
CA ARG A 238 19.07 -5.66 -14.97
C ARG A 238 19.75 -6.28 -16.20
N TYR A 239 20.05 -5.50 -17.22
CA TYR A 239 20.44 -6.03 -18.53
C TYR A 239 21.81 -5.59 -19.04
N ALA A 240 22.36 -4.44 -18.62
CA ALA A 240 23.68 -4.00 -19.09
C ALA A 240 24.76 -4.99 -18.69
N LYS A 241 25.60 -5.42 -19.66
CA LYS A 241 26.74 -6.31 -19.38
C LYS A 241 27.86 -5.65 -18.59
N SER A 242 28.02 -4.33 -18.73
CA SER A 242 29.08 -3.54 -18.09
C SER A 242 28.79 -3.37 -16.58
N SER A 243 29.50 -4.11 -15.71
CA SER A 243 29.44 -3.92 -14.25
C SER A 243 29.86 -2.52 -13.84
N THR A 244 30.84 -1.93 -14.55
CA THR A 244 31.26 -0.54 -14.34
C THR A 244 30.09 0.44 -14.57
N LEU A 245 29.28 0.25 -15.61
CA LEU A 245 28.12 1.08 -15.86
C LEU A 245 27.06 0.90 -14.77
N ARG A 246 26.75 -0.36 -14.40
CA ARG A 246 25.80 -0.64 -13.32
C ARG A 246 26.23 0.03 -12.00
N ASN A 247 27.52 -0.06 -11.65
CA ASN A 247 28.07 0.59 -10.44
C ASN A 247 27.91 2.11 -10.52
N LYS A 248 28.33 2.76 -11.61
CA LYS A 248 28.17 4.20 -11.81
C LYS A 248 26.73 4.67 -11.67
N VAL A 249 25.80 3.95 -12.29
CA VAL A 249 24.37 4.27 -12.23
C VAL A 249 23.83 4.10 -10.80
N MET A 250 24.16 3.00 -10.12
CA MET A 250 23.76 2.77 -8.73
C MET A 250 24.32 3.84 -7.79
N THR A 251 25.60 4.19 -7.93
CA THR A 251 26.26 5.25 -7.12
C THR A 251 25.55 6.60 -7.34
N SER A 252 25.33 6.98 -8.59
CA SER A 252 24.66 8.24 -8.92
C SER A 252 23.22 8.26 -8.39
N TRP A 253 22.48 7.15 -8.51
CA TRP A 253 21.14 7.00 -7.97
C TRP A 253 21.08 7.18 -6.45
N GLN A 254 22.04 6.57 -5.73
CA GLN A 254 22.10 6.63 -4.27
C GLN A 254 22.66 7.97 -3.74
N ASN A 255 23.24 8.80 -4.61
CA ASN A 255 23.77 10.11 -4.26
C ASN A 255 22.87 11.28 -4.65
N ARG A 256 21.67 11.00 -5.17
CA ARG A 256 20.71 12.09 -5.47
C ARG A 256 20.44 12.91 -4.21
N ALA A 257 20.31 14.21 -4.38
CA ALA A 257 20.09 15.19 -3.31
C ALA A 257 21.17 15.27 -2.23
N HIS A 258 22.29 14.53 -2.32
CA HIS A 258 23.46 14.74 -1.45
C HIS A 258 24.29 15.91 -2.00
N PRO A 259 24.84 16.81 -1.14
CA PRO A 259 24.78 16.79 0.34
C PRO A 259 23.57 17.51 0.94
N ALA A 260 22.69 18.12 0.14
CA ALA A 260 21.62 18.97 0.62
C ALA A 260 20.71 18.25 1.65
N ASN A 261 20.31 17.01 1.35
CA ASN A 261 19.39 16.26 2.20
C ASN A 261 20.00 15.73 3.51
N GLU A 262 21.32 15.77 3.69
CA GLU A 262 21.89 15.35 4.97
C GLU A 262 21.51 16.28 6.12
N ALA A 263 21.58 17.58 5.91
CA ALA A 263 21.13 18.57 6.88
C ALA A 263 19.62 18.52 7.11
N VAL A 264 18.84 18.31 6.03
CA VAL A 264 17.39 18.17 6.08
C VAL A 264 16.97 16.96 6.92
N LEU A 265 17.62 15.81 6.76
CA LEU A 265 17.35 14.61 7.56
C LEU A 265 17.67 14.83 9.04
N LYS A 266 18.83 15.41 9.38
CA LYS A 266 19.17 15.73 10.78
C LYS A 266 18.12 16.62 11.43
N LYS A 267 17.64 17.63 10.69
CA LYS A 267 16.55 18.52 11.13
C LYS A 267 15.25 17.75 11.32
N LEU A 268 14.87 16.88 10.38
CA LEU A 268 13.66 16.08 10.44
C LEU A 268 13.66 15.13 11.65
N PHE A 269 14.79 14.44 11.90
CA PHE A 269 14.93 13.56 13.06
C PHE A 269 14.80 14.32 14.39
N ALA A 270 15.43 15.49 14.51
CA ALA A 270 15.32 16.33 15.69
C ALA A 270 13.89 16.84 15.93
N GLN A 271 13.20 17.32 14.89
CA GLN A 271 11.81 17.75 14.97
C GLN A 271 10.86 16.63 15.41
N ARG A 272 11.02 15.42 14.86
CA ARG A 272 10.22 14.25 15.21
C ARG A 272 10.50 13.77 16.63
N ALA A 273 11.75 13.83 17.09
CA ALA A 273 12.10 13.53 18.48
C ALA A 273 11.45 14.51 19.47
N GLU A 274 11.50 15.82 19.16
CA GLU A 274 10.82 16.85 19.98
C GLU A 274 9.31 16.62 20.03
N LEU A 275 8.68 16.31 18.89
CA LEU A 275 7.24 15.99 18.82
C LEU A 275 6.89 14.83 19.75
N ALA A 276 7.63 13.73 19.69
CA ALA A 276 7.39 12.58 20.54
C ALA A 276 7.47 12.92 22.03
N GLN A 277 8.48 13.69 22.44
CA GLN A 277 8.64 14.13 23.82
C GLN A 277 7.48 15.00 24.29
N LEU A 278 7.02 15.96 23.49
CA LEU A 278 5.86 16.80 23.80
C LEU A 278 4.58 15.97 23.97
N LEU A 279 4.46 14.88 23.22
CA LEU A 279 3.35 13.94 23.29
C LEU A 279 3.51 12.89 24.40
N GLY A 280 4.65 12.88 25.13
CA GLY A 280 4.89 11.99 26.27
C GLY A 280 5.47 10.62 25.91
N TYR A 281 6.02 10.47 24.72
CA TYR A 281 6.75 9.29 24.28
C TYR A 281 8.26 9.49 24.45
N ALA A 282 8.99 8.43 24.80
CA ALA A 282 10.44 8.52 24.96
C ALA A 282 11.15 8.70 23.60
N THR A 283 10.62 8.10 22.54
CA THR A 283 11.19 8.14 21.19
C THR A 283 10.11 8.38 20.14
N PHE A 284 10.51 8.85 18.95
CA PHE A 284 9.58 8.97 17.84
C PHE A 284 9.12 7.61 17.34
N ALA A 285 9.95 6.57 17.41
CA ALA A 285 9.54 5.22 17.04
C ALA A 285 8.40 4.70 17.94
N GLU A 286 8.44 4.96 19.25
CA GLU A 286 7.32 4.62 20.15
C GLU A 286 6.04 5.36 19.74
N TYR A 287 6.13 6.66 19.47
CA TYR A 287 4.98 7.45 18.99
C TYR A 287 4.45 6.91 17.67
N ASP A 288 5.32 6.71 16.69
CA ASP A 288 4.93 6.32 15.33
C ASP A 288 4.27 4.92 15.28
N ILE A 289 4.78 3.96 16.09
CA ILE A 289 4.33 2.56 16.06
C ILE A 289 3.15 2.28 17.01
N ALA A 290 2.90 3.10 18.01
CA ALA A 290 1.90 2.84 19.07
C ALA A 290 0.48 2.52 18.56
N ASN A 291 0.04 3.14 17.47
CA ASN A 291 -1.30 2.92 16.87
C ASN A 291 -1.32 1.87 15.75
N LYS A 292 -0.20 1.21 15.47
CA LYS A 292 -0.05 0.17 14.46
C LYS A 292 -0.24 -1.23 15.06
N MET A 293 -0.32 -2.27 14.26
CA MET A 293 -0.47 -3.66 14.72
C MET A 293 0.74 -4.13 15.54
N ALA A 294 1.94 -3.65 15.22
CA ALA A 294 3.18 -3.95 15.95
C ALA A 294 3.18 -3.38 17.38
N LYS A 295 2.58 -2.22 17.63
CA LYS A 295 2.41 -1.54 18.93
C LYS A 295 3.65 -0.90 19.53
N ASP A 296 4.83 -1.48 19.39
CA ASP A 296 6.06 -0.96 20.01
C ASP A 296 7.33 -1.30 19.21
N PRO A 297 8.40 -0.51 19.37
CA PRO A 297 9.68 -0.72 18.67
C PRO A 297 10.39 -2.03 19.01
N ALA A 298 10.26 -2.52 20.25
CA ALA A 298 10.96 -3.75 20.69
C ALA A 298 10.35 -4.98 19.99
N ARG A 299 9.01 -5.02 19.88
CA ARG A 299 8.31 -6.06 19.11
C ARG A 299 8.67 -5.97 17.62
N THR A 300 8.80 -4.78 17.07
CA THR A 300 9.22 -4.57 15.70
C THR A 300 10.64 -5.06 15.46
N GLN A 301 11.60 -4.73 16.34
CA GLN A 301 12.97 -5.22 16.23
C GLN A 301 13.04 -6.75 16.36
N LYS A 302 12.29 -7.32 17.30
CA LYS A 302 12.20 -8.79 17.46
C LYS A 302 11.70 -9.46 16.16
N PHE A 303 10.68 -8.91 15.53
CA PHE A 303 10.18 -9.39 14.25
C PHE A 303 11.27 -9.34 13.16
N ILE A 304 11.98 -8.21 13.04
CA ILE A 304 13.09 -8.04 12.07
C ILE A 304 14.14 -9.14 12.29
N ASP A 305 14.54 -9.38 13.56
CA ASP A 305 15.57 -10.36 13.90
C ASP A 305 15.13 -11.82 13.67
N GLU A 306 13.85 -12.12 13.94
CA GLU A 306 13.27 -13.46 13.68
C GLU A 306 13.26 -13.78 12.18
N ILE A 307 12.84 -12.84 11.33
CA ILE A 307 12.84 -13.05 9.89
C ILE A 307 14.28 -13.09 9.35
N ALA A 308 15.18 -12.21 9.83
CA ALA A 308 16.58 -12.22 9.42
C ALA A 308 17.27 -13.55 9.77
N THR A 309 16.96 -14.13 10.94
CA THR A 309 17.50 -15.43 11.34
C THR A 309 17.08 -16.56 10.40
N ALA A 310 15.85 -16.53 9.92
CA ALA A 310 15.34 -17.51 8.96
C ALA A 310 15.88 -17.27 7.53
N ALA A 311 15.92 -16.01 7.09
CA ALA A 311 16.29 -15.65 5.71
C ALA A 311 17.80 -15.77 5.45
N ARG A 312 18.65 -15.45 6.45
CA ARG A 312 20.11 -15.33 6.27
C ARG A 312 20.78 -16.57 5.67
N PRO A 313 20.57 -17.81 6.18
CA PRO A 313 21.29 -18.97 5.64
C PRO A 313 20.98 -19.20 4.16
N ILE A 314 19.76 -18.91 3.75
CA ILE A 314 19.28 -19.09 2.39
C ILE A 314 19.76 -17.93 1.52
N GLY A 315 19.62 -16.71 2.00
CA GLY A 315 20.10 -15.51 1.31
C GLY A 315 21.62 -15.56 1.05
N GLU A 316 22.42 -16.11 1.97
CA GLU A 316 23.87 -16.32 1.79
C GLU A 316 24.14 -17.36 0.67
N GLN A 317 23.35 -18.43 0.57
CA GLN A 317 23.45 -19.39 -0.53
C GLN A 317 23.06 -18.75 -1.87
N GLU A 318 21.99 -17.95 -1.90
CA GLU A 318 21.56 -17.19 -3.07
C GLU A 318 22.63 -16.17 -3.49
N ALA A 319 23.19 -15.41 -2.56
CA ALA A 319 24.29 -14.47 -2.82
C ALA A 319 25.54 -15.18 -3.38
N ALA A 320 25.89 -16.32 -2.81
CA ALA A 320 27.01 -17.14 -3.31
C ALA A 320 26.76 -17.62 -4.75
N ARG A 321 25.50 -18.02 -5.08
CA ARG A 321 25.12 -18.45 -6.43
C ARG A 321 25.17 -17.27 -7.42
N LEU A 322 24.69 -16.09 -7.03
CA LEU A 322 24.79 -14.88 -7.82
C LEU A 322 26.26 -14.54 -8.13
N LEU A 323 27.11 -14.54 -7.11
CA LEU A 323 28.55 -14.30 -7.26
C LEU A 323 29.24 -15.36 -8.14
N ALA A 324 28.92 -16.64 -7.95
CA ALA A 324 29.47 -17.72 -8.76
C ALA A 324 29.08 -17.59 -10.23
N ARG A 325 27.85 -17.12 -10.52
CA ARG A 325 27.43 -16.86 -11.91
C ARG A 325 28.25 -15.73 -12.54
N LEU A 326 28.45 -14.62 -11.82
CA LEU A 326 29.24 -13.47 -12.31
C LEU A 326 30.71 -13.85 -12.54
N ARG A 327 31.27 -14.73 -11.69
CA ARG A 327 32.65 -15.22 -11.82
C ARG A 327 32.89 -16.07 -13.07
N LYS A 328 31.86 -16.56 -13.73
CA LYS A 328 32.02 -17.18 -15.06
C LYS A 328 32.47 -16.16 -16.11
N ASP A 329 32.01 -14.91 -15.97
CA ASP A 329 32.32 -13.83 -16.90
C ASP A 329 33.55 -13.01 -16.43
N ASP A 330 33.72 -12.84 -15.09
CA ASP A 330 34.89 -12.19 -14.46
C ASP A 330 35.40 -13.03 -13.28
N PRO A 331 36.39 -13.93 -13.53
CA PRO A 331 36.93 -14.78 -12.46
C PRO A 331 37.60 -14.03 -11.31
N ALA A 332 38.01 -12.77 -11.52
CA ALA A 332 38.68 -11.96 -10.50
C ALA A 332 37.70 -11.25 -9.53
N LEU A 333 36.39 -11.34 -9.77
CA LEU A 333 35.39 -10.67 -8.95
C LEU A 333 35.45 -11.17 -7.50
N ALA A 334 35.87 -10.29 -6.59
CA ALA A 334 36.08 -10.65 -5.18
C ALA A 334 34.75 -10.84 -4.39
N ARG A 335 33.78 -9.97 -4.64
CA ARG A 335 32.52 -9.90 -3.87
C ARG A 335 31.34 -9.49 -4.74
N LEU A 336 30.14 -9.86 -4.32
CA LEU A 336 28.91 -9.44 -4.95
C LEU A 336 28.65 -7.96 -4.65
N GLY A 337 28.51 -7.13 -5.68
CA GLY A 337 28.02 -5.76 -5.56
C GLY A 337 26.50 -5.70 -5.66
N SER A 338 25.87 -4.80 -4.91
CA SER A 338 24.42 -4.59 -5.01
C SER A 338 23.99 -4.18 -6.42
N TRP A 339 24.86 -3.51 -7.18
CA TRP A 339 24.66 -3.12 -8.58
C TRP A 339 24.68 -4.30 -9.56
N ASP A 340 25.20 -5.45 -9.14
CA ASP A 340 25.35 -6.64 -9.97
C ASP A 340 24.27 -7.70 -9.72
N SER A 341 23.57 -7.63 -8.56
CA SER A 341 22.62 -8.66 -8.12
C SER A 341 21.45 -8.85 -9.08
N GLY A 342 20.89 -7.76 -9.60
CA GLY A 342 19.80 -7.78 -10.58
C GLY A 342 20.19 -8.45 -11.90
N TYR A 343 21.38 -8.12 -12.41
CA TYR A 343 21.93 -8.70 -13.62
C TYR A 343 22.22 -10.21 -13.46
N ALA A 344 22.89 -10.59 -12.38
CA ALA A 344 23.19 -11.98 -12.08
C ALA A 344 21.91 -12.80 -11.89
N GLY A 345 20.89 -12.26 -11.20
CA GLY A 345 19.61 -12.89 -11.02
C GLY A 345 18.86 -13.11 -12.35
N MET A 346 18.93 -12.15 -13.27
CA MET A 346 18.36 -12.29 -14.62
C MET A 346 19.04 -13.43 -15.39
N LEU A 347 20.36 -13.52 -15.35
CA LEU A 347 21.11 -14.59 -16.02
C LEU A 347 20.75 -15.96 -15.46
N ILE A 348 20.69 -16.13 -14.13
CA ILE A 348 20.34 -17.39 -13.49
C ILE A 348 18.89 -17.78 -13.85
N ARG A 349 17.92 -16.85 -13.82
CA ARG A 349 16.54 -17.16 -14.22
C ARG A 349 16.45 -17.66 -15.64
N LYS A 350 17.23 -17.09 -16.56
CA LYS A 350 17.29 -17.52 -17.95
C LYS A 350 17.99 -18.88 -18.12
N GLU A 351 19.12 -19.08 -17.44
CA GLU A 351 19.98 -20.26 -17.63
C GLU A 351 19.45 -21.49 -16.88
N ASP A 352 19.00 -21.32 -15.63
CA ASP A 352 18.68 -22.43 -14.75
C ASP A 352 17.18 -22.77 -14.73
N PHE A 353 16.30 -21.76 -14.94
CA PHE A 353 14.84 -21.96 -14.91
C PHE A 353 14.20 -21.93 -16.30
N ALA A 354 14.93 -21.55 -17.33
CA ALA A 354 14.41 -21.46 -18.71
C ALA A 354 13.13 -20.63 -18.83
N VAL A 355 13.02 -19.56 -18.03
CA VAL A 355 11.91 -18.60 -18.08
C VAL A 355 12.32 -17.43 -18.96
N ASP A 356 11.66 -17.30 -20.11
CA ASP A 356 11.81 -16.17 -21.02
C ASP A 356 10.54 -15.31 -20.95
N SER A 357 10.67 -14.09 -20.45
CA SER A 357 9.54 -13.15 -20.32
C SER A 357 8.88 -12.85 -21.67
N ALA A 358 9.61 -12.90 -22.77
CA ALA A 358 9.04 -12.70 -24.10
C ALA A 358 8.07 -13.84 -24.50
N VAL A 359 8.30 -15.07 -24.01
CA VAL A 359 7.40 -16.21 -24.19
C VAL A 359 6.23 -16.11 -23.22
N VAL A 360 6.50 -15.81 -21.95
CA VAL A 360 5.48 -15.72 -20.89
C VAL A 360 4.42 -14.67 -21.22
N ARG A 361 4.82 -13.48 -21.67
CA ARG A 361 3.90 -12.36 -21.97
C ARG A 361 2.90 -12.67 -23.08
N GLN A 362 3.15 -13.64 -23.95
CA GLN A 362 2.23 -14.01 -25.03
C GLN A 362 0.86 -14.50 -24.51
N TYR A 363 0.79 -14.94 -23.27
CA TYR A 363 -0.42 -15.44 -22.62
C TYR A 363 -1.23 -14.35 -21.91
N PHE A 364 -0.69 -13.12 -21.77
CA PHE A 364 -1.26 -12.06 -20.94
C PHE A 364 -1.68 -10.84 -21.76
N ALA A 365 -2.67 -11.01 -22.64
CA ALA A 365 -3.33 -9.88 -23.28
C ALA A 365 -4.16 -9.10 -22.26
N PHE A 366 -4.01 -7.77 -22.18
CA PHE A 366 -4.64 -6.91 -21.17
C PHE A 366 -6.15 -7.18 -20.97
N GLY A 367 -6.93 -7.27 -22.04
CA GLY A 367 -8.37 -7.54 -21.95
C GLY A 367 -8.69 -8.87 -21.27
N LYS A 368 -7.94 -9.94 -21.62
CA LYS A 368 -8.10 -11.27 -21.00
C LYS A 368 -7.70 -11.25 -19.52
N VAL A 369 -6.64 -10.53 -19.17
CA VAL A 369 -6.19 -10.38 -17.78
C VAL A 369 -7.24 -9.66 -16.95
N ARG A 370 -7.77 -8.53 -17.45
CA ARG A 370 -8.85 -7.80 -16.76
C ARG A 370 -10.06 -8.70 -16.52
N ASP A 371 -10.54 -9.35 -17.55
CA ASP A 371 -11.72 -10.22 -17.46
C ASP A 371 -11.45 -11.44 -16.56
N GLY A 372 -10.21 -11.93 -16.56
CA GLY A 372 -9.77 -13.00 -15.67
C GLY A 372 -9.74 -12.59 -14.19
N ILE A 373 -9.30 -11.37 -13.88
CA ILE A 373 -9.31 -10.81 -12.52
C ILE A 373 -10.77 -10.58 -12.05
N PHE A 374 -11.64 -10.11 -12.93
CA PHE A 374 -13.07 -9.99 -12.62
C PHE A 374 -13.68 -11.34 -12.28
N GLY A 375 -13.52 -12.33 -13.19
CA GLY A 375 -14.03 -13.69 -12.97
C GLY A 375 -13.44 -14.36 -11.72
N LEU A 376 -12.17 -14.11 -11.38
CA LEU A 376 -11.58 -14.59 -10.14
C LEU A 376 -12.28 -13.98 -8.92
N THR A 377 -12.56 -12.68 -8.95
CA THR A 377 -13.23 -11.96 -7.86
C THR A 377 -14.66 -12.44 -7.69
N GLU A 378 -15.39 -12.62 -8.80
CA GLU A 378 -16.75 -13.17 -8.83
C GLU A 378 -16.80 -14.57 -8.25
N ASP A 379 -15.90 -15.46 -8.70
CA ASP A 379 -15.80 -16.84 -8.24
C ASP A 379 -15.47 -16.93 -6.73
N LEU A 380 -14.53 -16.12 -6.23
CA LEU A 380 -14.07 -16.20 -4.84
C LEU A 380 -15.06 -15.57 -3.85
N PHE A 381 -15.67 -14.46 -4.23
CA PHE A 381 -16.39 -13.63 -3.26
C PHE A 381 -17.91 -13.59 -3.50
N GLY A 382 -18.43 -14.25 -4.54
CA GLY A 382 -19.87 -14.32 -4.81
C GLY A 382 -20.47 -12.97 -5.17
N VAL A 383 -19.78 -12.19 -5.98
CA VAL A 383 -20.22 -10.88 -6.48
C VAL A 383 -20.26 -10.89 -8.00
N ASP A 384 -21.01 -9.97 -8.61
CA ASP A 384 -21.00 -9.73 -10.06
C ASP A 384 -20.34 -8.37 -10.34
N ILE A 385 -19.48 -8.28 -11.37
CA ILE A 385 -18.88 -7.05 -11.83
C ILE A 385 -19.43 -6.71 -13.21
N ARG A 386 -20.06 -5.54 -13.34
CA ARG A 386 -20.68 -5.13 -14.60
C ARG A 386 -20.41 -3.67 -14.95
N PRO A 387 -20.49 -3.27 -16.23
CA PRO A 387 -20.30 -1.88 -16.64
C PRO A 387 -21.30 -0.94 -15.93
N TRP A 388 -20.77 0.22 -15.52
CA TRP A 388 -21.54 1.32 -14.93
C TRP A 388 -21.60 2.51 -15.88
N ALA A 389 -22.80 2.92 -16.29
CA ALA A 389 -23.01 4.10 -17.13
C ALA A 389 -22.84 5.37 -16.30
N THR A 390 -21.73 6.06 -16.47
CA THR A 390 -21.37 7.30 -15.75
C THR A 390 -20.37 8.13 -16.55
N ASP A 391 -20.18 9.39 -16.14
CA ASP A 391 -19.12 10.24 -16.69
C ASP A 391 -17.73 9.70 -16.30
N VAL A 392 -16.80 9.78 -17.27
CA VAL A 392 -15.39 9.43 -17.11
C VAL A 392 -14.52 10.60 -17.58
N TRP A 393 -13.33 10.74 -17.03
CA TRP A 393 -12.39 11.83 -17.35
C TRP A 393 -11.59 11.63 -18.64
N SER A 394 -11.52 10.39 -19.15
CA SER A 394 -10.91 10.05 -20.42
C SER A 394 -11.70 8.93 -21.10
N PRO A 395 -11.79 8.87 -22.44
CA PRO A 395 -12.48 7.77 -23.17
C PRO A 395 -11.90 6.37 -22.89
N GLU A 396 -10.65 6.30 -22.41
CA GLU A 396 -9.97 5.06 -22.10
C GLU A 396 -10.31 4.48 -20.72
N VAL A 397 -11.03 5.25 -19.89
CA VAL A 397 -11.39 4.86 -18.54
C VAL A 397 -12.64 3.98 -18.56
N GLY A 398 -12.51 2.76 -18.05
CA GLY A 398 -13.65 1.90 -17.78
C GLY A 398 -14.31 2.22 -16.45
N ALA A 399 -15.64 2.19 -16.40
CA ALA A 399 -16.41 2.35 -15.15
C ALA A 399 -17.25 1.10 -14.89
N TYR A 400 -17.23 0.62 -13.64
CA TYR A 400 -17.86 -0.64 -13.24
C TYR A 400 -18.56 -0.51 -11.90
N GLU A 401 -19.54 -1.38 -11.67
CA GLU A 401 -20.15 -1.57 -10.37
C GLU A 401 -20.06 -3.04 -9.94
N MET A 402 -19.83 -3.23 -8.65
CA MET A 402 -19.84 -4.54 -7.99
C MET A 402 -21.20 -4.74 -7.34
N VAL A 403 -21.81 -5.88 -7.61
CA VAL A 403 -23.19 -6.20 -7.22
C VAL A 403 -23.20 -7.49 -6.42
N GLU A 404 -23.98 -7.52 -5.34
CA GLU A 404 -24.26 -8.69 -4.53
C GLU A 404 -25.77 -8.78 -4.29
N ASP A 405 -26.37 -9.94 -4.56
CA ASP A 405 -27.82 -10.16 -4.41
C ASP A 405 -28.69 -9.07 -5.10
N GLY A 406 -28.22 -8.60 -6.27
CA GLY A 406 -28.89 -7.55 -7.03
C GLY A 406 -28.67 -6.13 -6.52
N LYS A 407 -27.96 -5.93 -5.39
CA LYS A 407 -27.67 -4.63 -4.78
C LYS A 407 -26.24 -4.20 -5.15
N VAL A 408 -26.09 -2.95 -5.57
CA VAL A 408 -24.74 -2.35 -5.79
C VAL A 408 -24.06 -2.15 -4.44
N ILE A 409 -22.92 -2.81 -4.22
CA ILE A 409 -22.11 -2.72 -3.01
C ILE A 409 -20.87 -1.86 -3.18
N GLY A 410 -20.47 -1.53 -4.42
CA GLY A 410 -19.33 -0.68 -4.73
C GLY A 410 -19.30 -0.24 -6.17
N ARG A 411 -18.58 0.83 -6.46
CA ARG A 411 -18.34 1.32 -7.81
C ARG A 411 -16.88 1.66 -7.99
N PHE A 412 -16.36 1.50 -9.21
CA PHE A 412 -14.97 1.80 -9.46
C PHE A 412 -14.68 2.18 -10.89
N TYR A 413 -13.58 2.89 -11.07
CA TYR A 413 -13.02 3.24 -12.36
C TYR A 413 -11.70 2.50 -12.57
N LEU A 414 -11.43 2.10 -13.82
CA LEU A 414 -10.16 1.55 -14.26
C LEU A 414 -9.53 2.51 -15.28
N ASP A 415 -8.49 3.21 -14.85
CA ASP A 415 -7.67 4.08 -15.68
C ASP A 415 -6.29 3.43 -15.86
N MET A 416 -6.19 2.53 -16.83
CA MET A 416 -5.15 1.51 -16.84
C MET A 416 -3.94 1.82 -17.73
N HIS A 417 -4.08 2.74 -18.69
CA HIS A 417 -3.07 2.96 -19.73
C HIS A 417 -2.34 4.29 -19.58
N PRO A 418 -1.07 4.39 -20.03
CA PRO A 418 -0.31 5.64 -19.94
C PRO A 418 -0.89 6.72 -20.84
N ARG A 419 -0.92 7.93 -20.36
CA ARG A 419 -1.18 9.15 -21.15
C ARG A 419 -0.46 10.35 -20.57
N GLN A 420 -0.37 11.41 -21.36
CA GLN A 420 0.29 12.65 -20.94
C GLN A 420 -0.38 13.25 -19.68
N ASN A 421 0.45 13.69 -18.74
CA ASN A 421 0.02 14.35 -17.50
C ASN A 421 -0.78 13.47 -16.53
N LYS A 422 -0.72 12.16 -16.67
CA LYS A 422 -1.31 11.21 -15.73
C LYS A 422 -0.28 10.76 -14.70
N PHE A 423 -0.73 10.37 -13.52
CA PHE A 423 0.04 9.64 -12.51
C PHE A 423 0.84 8.49 -13.14
N THR A 424 2.14 8.38 -12.80
CA THR A 424 3.09 7.53 -13.53
C THR A 424 3.35 6.16 -12.90
N HIS A 425 2.76 5.89 -11.71
CA HIS A 425 2.87 4.62 -11.01
C HIS A 425 1.56 3.82 -11.10
N ALA A 426 1.39 2.80 -10.27
CA ALA A 426 0.14 2.09 -10.03
C ALA A 426 -0.34 2.41 -8.62
N ALA A 427 -1.63 2.68 -8.45
CA ALA A 427 -2.25 2.85 -7.14
C ALA A 427 -3.78 2.79 -7.20
N MET A 428 -4.40 2.35 -6.11
CA MET A 428 -5.81 2.55 -5.84
C MET A 428 -6.04 3.93 -5.23
N PHE A 429 -6.97 4.69 -5.79
CA PHE A 429 -7.38 6.02 -5.34
C PHE A 429 -8.80 5.97 -4.76
N PRO A 430 -9.00 6.24 -3.46
CA PRO A 430 -10.32 6.37 -2.89
C PRO A 430 -11.03 7.60 -3.44
N ILE A 431 -12.32 7.48 -3.77
CA ILE A 431 -13.15 8.59 -4.26
C ILE A 431 -14.29 8.88 -3.28
N ARG A 432 -14.90 7.85 -2.72
CA ARG A 432 -16.00 8.00 -1.78
C ARG A 432 -15.96 6.91 -0.74
N VAL A 433 -16.02 7.31 0.52
CA VAL A 433 -16.12 6.41 1.65
C VAL A 433 -17.44 5.62 1.56
N GLY A 434 -17.42 4.35 1.93
CA GLY A 434 -18.64 3.55 2.04
C GLY A 434 -19.28 3.68 3.40
N VAL A 435 -20.61 3.71 3.44
CA VAL A 435 -21.41 3.61 4.68
C VAL A 435 -22.63 2.74 4.37
N LYS A 436 -22.78 1.66 5.10
CA LYS A 436 -23.85 0.66 4.87
C LYS A 436 -25.21 1.32 4.73
N ASP A 437 -25.96 0.91 3.70
CA ASP A 437 -27.30 1.38 3.38
C ASP A 437 -27.47 2.90 3.20
N ARG A 438 -26.35 3.65 3.15
CA ARG A 438 -26.35 5.10 3.03
C ARG A 438 -25.50 5.59 1.86
N GLN A 439 -24.24 5.14 1.76
CA GLN A 439 -23.30 5.64 0.76
C GLN A 439 -22.49 4.49 0.17
N VAL A 440 -22.57 4.32 -1.15
CA VAL A 440 -21.82 3.31 -1.88
C VAL A 440 -20.34 3.75 -1.96
N PRO A 441 -19.39 2.87 -1.58
CA PRO A 441 -17.96 3.16 -1.73
C PRO A 441 -17.59 3.28 -3.21
N VAL A 442 -16.71 4.23 -3.53
CA VAL A 442 -16.20 4.43 -4.88
C VAL A 442 -14.68 4.60 -4.83
N ALA A 443 -13.97 3.96 -5.77
CA ALA A 443 -12.52 4.11 -5.94
C ALA A 443 -12.12 4.10 -7.42
N ALA A 444 -10.87 4.38 -7.71
CA ALA A 444 -10.27 4.21 -9.03
C ALA A 444 -8.95 3.46 -8.92
N LEU A 445 -8.67 2.56 -9.87
CA LEU A 445 -7.32 2.09 -10.12
C LEU A 445 -6.70 2.94 -11.22
N ILE A 446 -5.54 3.50 -10.93
CA ILE A 446 -4.75 4.27 -11.89
C ILE A 446 -3.42 3.57 -12.05
N THR A 447 -3.16 3.06 -13.26
CA THR A 447 -1.93 2.32 -13.61
C THR A 447 -1.37 2.80 -14.94
N ASN A 448 -0.30 2.20 -15.44
CA ASN A 448 0.30 2.54 -16.72
C ASN A 448 0.68 1.27 -17.51
N PHE A 449 -0.25 0.32 -17.60
CA PHE A 449 -0.05 -0.92 -18.34
C PHE A 449 -0.16 -0.73 -19.86
N PRO A 450 0.50 -1.57 -20.66
CA PRO A 450 0.34 -1.56 -22.11
C PRO A 450 -1.10 -1.92 -22.50
N THR A 451 -1.55 -1.45 -23.65
CA THR A 451 -2.87 -1.82 -24.22
C THR A 451 -2.90 -3.23 -24.83
N GLY A 452 -1.72 -3.82 -25.08
CA GLY A 452 -1.55 -5.13 -25.69
C GLY A 452 -1.15 -6.22 -24.67
N LEU A 453 0.03 -6.81 -24.89
CA LEU A 453 0.55 -7.88 -24.04
C LEU A 453 1.24 -7.29 -22.78
N MET A 454 0.93 -7.86 -21.63
CA MET A 454 1.49 -7.49 -20.34
C MET A 454 2.65 -8.43 -19.96
N GLU A 455 3.64 -7.89 -19.25
CA GLU A 455 4.58 -8.71 -18.50
C GLU A 455 3.88 -9.36 -17.31
N HIS A 456 4.29 -10.56 -16.88
CA HIS A 456 3.66 -11.24 -15.74
C HIS A 456 3.69 -10.40 -14.45
N GLY A 457 4.79 -9.68 -14.18
CA GLY A 457 4.86 -8.75 -13.04
C GLY A 457 3.85 -7.59 -13.12
N GLN A 458 3.39 -7.20 -14.33
CA GLN A 458 2.31 -6.22 -14.46
C GLN A 458 0.94 -6.85 -14.16
N VAL A 459 0.76 -8.15 -14.45
CA VAL A 459 -0.45 -8.88 -14.04
C VAL A 459 -0.51 -9.00 -12.52
N GLU A 460 0.61 -9.31 -11.88
CA GLU A 460 0.77 -9.32 -10.42
C GLU A 460 0.44 -7.95 -9.81
N THR A 461 1.03 -6.86 -10.33
CA THR A 461 0.71 -5.49 -9.90
C THR A 461 -0.79 -5.16 -10.09
N PHE A 462 -1.41 -5.61 -11.18
CA PHE A 462 -2.85 -5.36 -11.39
C PHE A 462 -3.68 -6.06 -10.31
N LEU A 463 -3.38 -7.30 -9.97
CA LEU A 463 -4.12 -8.01 -8.92
C LEU A 463 -3.83 -7.43 -7.53
N HIS A 464 -2.62 -6.95 -7.28
CA HIS A 464 -2.26 -6.21 -6.07
C HIS A 464 -3.15 -4.98 -5.88
N GLU A 465 -3.16 -4.06 -6.85
CA GLU A 465 -3.97 -2.84 -6.78
C GLU A 465 -5.48 -3.15 -6.75
N PHE A 466 -5.90 -4.21 -7.44
CA PHE A 466 -7.27 -4.69 -7.37
C PHE A 466 -7.60 -5.26 -5.98
N GLY A 467 -6.62 -5.80 -5.28
CA GLY A 467 -6.73 -6.21 -3.88
C GLY A 467 -7.08 -5.04 -2.95
N HIS A 468 -6.42 -3.90 -3.10
CA HIS A 468 -6.80 -2.68 -2.39
C HIS A 468 -8.22 -2.21 -2.75
N LEU A 469 -8.59 -2.29 -4.04
CA LEU A 469 -9.91 -1.90 -4.52
C LEU A 469 -11.02 -2.73 -3.88
N ILE A 470 -10.92 -4.06 -3.90
CA ILE A 470 -11.94 -4.92 -3.31
C ILE A 470 -11.99 -4.77 -1.78
N HIS A 471 -10.85 -4.57 -1.14
CA HIS A 471 -10.79 -4.27 0.30
C HIS A 471 -11.52 -2.96 0.62
N TRP A 472 -11.30 -1.89 -0.18
CA TRP A 472 -12.04 -0.63 -0.05
C TRP A 472 -13.55 -0.83 -0.18
N ILE A 473 -14.00 -1.62 -1.15
CA ILE A 473 -15.42 -1.88 -1.40
C ILE A 473 -16.04 -2.69 -0.25
N PHE A 474 -15.40 -3.76 0.20
CA PHE A 474 -15.93 -4.61 1.26
C PHE A 474 -15.89 -3.91 2.63
N ALA A 475 -14.81 -3.21 2.96
CA ALA A 475 -14.73 -2.39 4.17
C ALA A 475 -15.75 -1.24 4.19
N GLY A 476 -16.19 -0.79 3.02
CA GLY A 476 -17.22 0.25 2.87
C GLY A 476 -18.64 -0.18 3.24
N GLN A 477 -18.84 -1.43 3.70
CA GLN A 477 -20.15 -1.95 4.15
C GLN A 477 -20.34 -1.82 5.67
N GLN A 478 -19.50 -1.02 6.37
CA GLN A 478 -19.65 -0.74 7.79
C GLN A 478 -20.71 0.33 8.07
N PRO A 479 -21.36 0.31 9.26
CA PRO A 479 -22.41 1.26 9.61
C PRO A 479 -21.93 2.69 9.84
N PHE A 480 -20.62 2.89 10.06
CA PHE A 480 -19.98 4.18 10.31
C PHE A 480 -18.83 4.43 9.33
N ALA A 481 -18.73 5.66 8.86
CA ALA A 481 -17.61 6.09 8.01
C ALA A 481 -16.26 5.94 8.73
N ALA A 482 -16.23 6.16 10.04
CA ALA A 482 -15.05 5.98 10.88
C ALA A 482 -14.72 4.51 11.22
N GLN A 483 -15.32 3.53 10.51
CA GLN A 483 -14.99 2.10 10.61
C GLN A 483 -14.49 1.51 9.28
N ASN A 484 -14.28 2.33 8.27
CA ASN A 484 -13.91 1.87 6.94
C ASN A 484 -12.40 1.56 6.81
N PHE A 485 -11.96 1.35 5.57
CA PHE A 485 -10.57 1.07 5.19
C PHE A 485 -9.54 2.07 5.76
N GLY A 486 -9.87 3.37 5.86
CA GLY A 486 -8.96 4.41 6.36
C GLY A 486 -8.58 4.28 7.85
N GLU A 487 -9.30 3.43 8.60
CA GLU A 487 -9.04 3.19 10.03
C GLU A 487 -8.31 1.86 10.32
N ILE A 488 -7.92 1.12 9.28
CA ILE A 488 -7.07 -0.07 9.42
C ILE A 488 -5.67 0.37 9.85
N GLU A 489 -4.99 -0.47 10.64
CA GLU A 489 -3.59 -0.21 10.99
C GLU A 489 -2.69 -0.16 9.76
N ASN A 490 -1.90 0.92 9.60
CA ASN A 490 -1.11 1.16 8.39
C ASN A 490 -0.07 0.07 8.09
N ASP A 491 0.41 -0.65 9.11
CA ASP A 491 1.40 -1.71 8.93
C ASP A 491 0.82 -3.03 8.40
N VAL A 492 -0.48 -3.06 8.09
CA VAL A 492 -1.14 -4.22 7.48
C VAL A 492 -1.95 -3.86 6.23
N ILE A 493 -1.84 -2.62 5.76
CA ILE A 493 -2.61 -2.15 4.60
C ILE A 493 -2.28 -2.95 3.34
N GLU A 494 -1.04 -3.42 3.21
CA GLU A 494 -0.55 -4.23 2.09
C GLU A 494 -0.88 -5.73 2.22
N THR A 495 -1.36 -6.19 3.37
CA THR A 495 -1.61 -7.62 3.59
C THR A 495 -2.62 -8.22 2.61
N PRO A 496 -3.80 -7.61 2.37
CA PRO A 496 -4.77 -8.16 1.44
C PRO A 496 -4.33 -8.10 -0.02
N SER A 497 -3.64 -7.04 -0.42
CA SER A 497 -3.13 -6.88 -1.79
C SER A 497 -2.04 -7.92 -2.09
N THR A 498 -1.05 -8.06 -1.19
CA THR A 498 0.01 -9.07 -1.28
C THR A 498 -0.54 -10.49 -1.26
N LEU A 499 -1.56 -10.79 -0.44
CA LEU A 499 -2.18 -12.11 -0.41
C LEU A 499 -2.80 -12.47 -1.75
N LEU A 500 -3.48 -11.53 -2.42
CA LEU A 500 -4.14 -11.78 -3.70
C LEU A 500 -3.16 -11.98 -4.86
N GLU A 501 -1.93 -11.50 -4.78
CA GLU A 501 -0.90 -11.78 -5.79
C GLU A 501 -0.67 -13.29 -6.01
N GLU A 502 -0.91 -14.11 -5.00
CA GLU A 502 -0.67 -15.56 -5.09
C GLU A 502 -1.51 -16.25 -6.17
N TRP A 503 -2.69 -15.74 -6.51
CA TRP A 503 -3.54 -16.35 -7.55
C TRP A 503 -2.98 -16.21 -8.95
N VAL A 504 -2.14 -15.21 -9.27
CA VAL A 504 -1.49 -15.13 -10.59
C VAL A 504 -0.22 -15.99 -10.68
N TRP A 505 0.10 -16.75 -9.64
CA TRP A 505 1.10 -17.79 -9.61
C TRP A 505 0.49 -19.21 -9.57
N ASP A 506 -0.83 -19.30 -9.45
CA ASP A 506 -1.57 -20.57 -9.45
C ASP A 506 -2.00 -20.97 -10.86
N TYR A 507 -1.61 -22.17 -11.29
CA TYR A 507 -1.95 -22.67 -12.62
C TYR A 507 -3.46 -22.76 -12.86
N ASP A 508 -4.23 -23.25 -11.86
CA ASP A 508 -5.66 -23.47 -12.04
C ASP A 508 -6.44 -22.15 -12.15
N THR A 509 -5.88 -21.07 -11.62
CA THR A 509 -6.34 -19.70 -11.83
C THR A 509 -5.93 -19.17 -13.20
N LEU A 510 -4.62 -19.25 -13.54
CA LEU A 510 -4.10 -18.76 -14.81
C LEU A 510 -4.73 -19.47 -16.01
N ALA A 511 -4.98 -20.77 -15.92
CA ALA A 511 -5.58 -21.55 -16.99
C ALA A 511 -6.98 -21.07 -17.43
N LYS A 512 -7.65 -20.26 -16.60
CA LYS A 512 -8.97 -19.70 -16.95
C LYS A 512 -8.89 -18.52 -17.91
N PHE A 513 -7.79 -17.78 -17.95
CA PHE A 513 -7.69 -16.56 -18.77
C PHE A 513 -6.35 -16.39 -19.50
N ALA A 514 -5.26 -17.00 -19.02
CA ALA A 514 -3.94 -16.85 -19.63
C ALA A 514 -3.85 -17.72 -20.90
N THR A 515 -4.18 -17.13 -22.05
CA THR A 515 -4.17 -17.78 -23.35
C THR A 515 -3.43 -16.94 -24.37
N ASP A 516 -2.69 -17.60 -25.28
CA ASP A 516 -2.02 -16.94 -26.41
C ASP A 516 -3.00 -16.42 -27.49
N SER A 517 -2.47 -15.94 -28.63
CA SER A 517 -3.27 -15.42 -29.73
C SER A 517 -4.14 -16.50 -30.39
N ASP A 518 -3.72 -17.77 -30.33
CA ASP A 518 -4.43 -18.90 -30.89
C ASP A 518 -5.44 -19.53 -29.92
N GLY A 519 -5.57 -18.95 -28.72
CA GLY A 519 -6.44 -19.41 -27.64
C GLY A 519 -5.88 -20.59 -26.84
N LYS A 520 -4.60 -20.94 -27.04
CA LYS A 520 -3.94 -22.01 -26.29
C LYS A 520 -3.62 -21.52 -24.87
N VAL A 521 -4.04 -22.30 -23.89
CA VAL A 521 -3.80 -22.04 -22.46
C VAL A 521 -2.30 -22.11 -22.14
N ILE A 522 -1.83 -21.27 -21.24
CA ILE A 522 -0.47 -21.30 -20.71
C ILE A 522 -0.10 -22.71 -20.22
N PRO A 523 1.06 -23.28 -20.63
CA PRO A 523 1.44 -24.65 -20.23
C PRO A 523 1.74 -24.69 -18.71
N ARG A 524 1.29 -25.78 -18.05
CA ARG A 524 1.56 -26.01 -16.61
C ARG A 524 3.06 -26.01 -16.28
N ASP A 525 3.87 -26.65 -17.12
CA ASP A 525 5.33 -26.70 -16.93
C ASP A 525 5.98 -25.31 -17.03
N LEU A 526 5.40 -24.39 -17.82
CA LEU A 526 5.86 -23.01 -17.86
C LEU A 526 5.51 -22.27 -16.54
N VAL A 527 4.30 -22.46 -16.01
CA VAL A 527 3.90 -21.88 -14.73
C VAL A 527 4.75 -22.46 -13.60
N ASP A 528 5.00 -23.77 -13.57
CA ASP A 528 5.87 -24.41 -12.57
C ASP A 528 7.30 -23.81 -12.60
N LYS A 529 7.85 -23.54 -13.80
CA LYS A 529 9.14 -22.85 -13.97
C LYS A 529 9.08 -21.39 -13.49
N MET A 530 7.99 -20.69 -13.79
CA MET A 530 7.79 -19.29 -13.31
C MET A 530 7.79 -19.23 -11.79
N VAL A 531 7.07 -20.14 -11.11
CA VAL A 531 7.02 -20.24 -9.65
C VAL A 531 8.40 -20.55 -9.07
N ALA A 532 9.14 -21.49 -9.67
CA ALA A 532 10.50 -21.81 -9.24
C ALA A 532 11.45 -20.61 -9.40
N ALA A 533 11.32 -19.86 -10.51
CA ALA A 533 12.11 -18.66 -10.77
C ALA A 533 11.75 -17.49 -9.83
N ARG A 534 10.49 -17.37 -9.38
CA ARG A 534 10.03 -16.38 -8.40
C ARG A 534 10.73 -16.57 -7.05
N ASN A 535 10.82 -17.80 -6.59
CA ASN A 535 11.37 -18.13 -5.29
C ASN A 535 12.89 -17.88 -5.19
N PHE A 536 13.62 -17.92 -6.33
CA PHE A 536 15.05 -17.62 -6.34
C PHE A 536 15.35 -16.15 -6.09
N GLY A 537 16.17 -15.86 -5.10
CA GLY A 537 16.58 -14.51 -4.70
C GLY A 537 15.63 -13.86 -3.68
N ARG A 538 14.56 -14.56 -3.24
CA ARG A 538 13.61 -14.01 -2.27
C ARG A 538 14.25 -13.76 -0.92
N ALA A 539 14.99 -14.73 -0.37
CA ALA A 539 15.65 -14.58 0.91
C ALA A 539 16.77 -13.52 0.87
N PHE A 540 17.52 -13.44 -0.24
CA PHE A 540 18.48 -12.37 -0.47
C PHE A 540 17.82 -10.98 -0.45
N GLY A 541 16.71 -10.81 -1.17
CA GLY A 541 15.95 -9.55 -1.20
C GLY A 541 15.33 -9.21 0.15
N THR A 542 14.80 -10.20 0.88
CA THR A 542 14.26 -10.03 2.24
C THR A 542 15.32 -9.47 3.19
N MET A 543 16.56 -9.96 3.14
CA MET A 543 17.65 -9.44 3.96
C MET A 543 17.92 -7.94 3.71
N ASP A 544 17.86 -7.49 2.47
CA ASP A 544 17.98 -6.06 2.13
C ASP A 544 16.80 -5.24 2.72
N GLN A 545 15.57 -5.72 2.61
CA GLN A 545 14.39 -5.06 3.18
C GLN A 545 14.44 -4.98 4.71
N LEU A 546 14.93 -6.02 5.37
CA LEU A 546 15.13 -6.02 6.82
C LEU A 546 16.22 -5.03 7.24
N GLY A 547 17.28 -4.90 6.45
CA GLY A 547 18.32 -3.89 6.67
C GLY A 547 17.76 -2.45 6.61
N LEU A 548 16.91 -2.17 5.62
CA LEU A 548 16.20 -0.88 5.52
C LEU A 548 15.24 -0.69 6.71
N SER A 549 14.51 -1.73 7.10
CA SER A 549 13.58 -1.69 8.24
C SER A 549 14.31 -1.39 9.54
N ALA A 550 15.43 -2.07 9.79
CA ALA A 550 16.24 -1.85 10.97
C ALA A 550 16.87 -0.45 10.99
N ALA A 551 17.34 0.06 9.84
CA ALA A 551 17.90 1.40 9.74
C ALA A 551 16.84 2.49 9.99
N ALA A 552 15.64 2.34 9.42
CA ALA A 552 14.53 3.26 9.67
C ALA A 552 14.13 3.27 11.15
N LEU A 553 14.01 2.10 11.78
CA LEU A 553 13.67 1.97 13.18
C LEU A 553 14.74 2.60 14.08
N ASP A 554 16.02 2.36 13.78
CA ASP A 554 17.16 2.86 14.57
C ASP A 554 17.26 4.38 14.56
N TYR A 555 17.06 5.04 13.43
CA TYR A 555 17.06 6.50 13.33
C TYR A 555 16.06 7.19 14.26
N TYR A 556 14.97 6.51 14.61
CA TYR A 556 13.90 7.06 15.44
C TYR A 556 13.81 6.44 16.85
N THR A 557 14.66 5.43 17.13
CA THR A 557 14.79 4.83 18.46
C THR A 557 16.00 5.38 19.21
N THR A 558 17.08 5.66 18.47
CA THR A 558 18.36 6.10 19.07
C THR A 558 18.73 7.48 18.51
N PRO A 559 19.00 8.47 19.35
CA PRO A 559 19.42 9.79 18.90
C PRO A 559 20.66 9.69 18.00
N LEU A 560 20.65 10.44 16.88
CA LEU A 560 21.77 10.45 15.93
C LEU A 560 23.05 11.04 16.54
N GLY A 561 22.93 12.05 17.42
CA GLY A 561 24.08 12.76 17.99
C GLY A 561 24.94 13.42 16.91
N GLU A 562 26.26 13.31 17.05
CA GLU A 562 27.26 13.81 16.09
C GLU A 562 27.53 12.81 14.95
N THR A 563 26.89 11.64 14.95
CA THR A 563 27.12 10.61 13.95
C THR A 563 26.61 11.09 12.57
N ASP A 564 27.38 10.82 11.55
CA ASP A 564 26.97 11.03 10.17
C ASP A 564 25.81 10.11 9.78
N VAL A 565 24.86 10.63 9.01
CA VAL A 565 23.64 9.90 8.63
C VAL A 565 23.97 8.62 7.83
N THR A 566 24.89 8.73 6.86
CA THR A 566 25.29 7.58 6.05
C THR A 566 26.07 6.56 6.86
N SER A 567 27.00 7.00 7.70
CA SER A 567 27.76 6.11 8.58
C SER A 567 26.86 5.33 9.56
N ARG A 568 25.83 5.97 10.09
CA ARG A 568 24.82 5.31 10.94
C ARG A 568 24.03 4.28 10.16
N PHE A 569 23.61 4.64 8.95
CA PHE A 569 22.92 3.73 8.04
C PHE A 569 23.76 2.48 7.77
N ASP A 570 25.02 2.64 7.39
CA ASP A 570 25.92 1.53 7.05
C ASP A 570 26.18 0.60 8.23
N ALA A 571 26.31 1.17 9.43
CA ALA A 571 26.49 0.39 10.66
C ALA A 571 25.29 -0.53 10.96
N ILE A 572 24.07 -0.10 10.65
CA ILE A 572 22.84 -0.88 10.90
C ILE A 572 22.50 -1.78 9.70
N TYR A 573 22.38 -1.20 8.52
CA TYR A 573 22.02 -1.93 7.30
C TYR A 573 23.03 -3.04 6.98
N GLY A 574 24.33 -2.78 7.18
CA GLY A 574 25.39 -3.75 6.92
C GLY A 574 25.33 -5.03 7.77
N ARG A 575 24.54 -5.04 8.87
CA ARG A 575 24.28 -6.26 9.65
C ARG A 575 23.39 -7.25 8.91
N TYR A 576 22.58 -6.76 7.97
CA TYR A 576 21.60 -7.54 7.23
C TYR A 576 22.01 -7.78 5.79
N SER A 577 22.57 -6.78 5.12
CA SER A 577 22.92 -6.85 3.69
C SER A 577 23.93 -7.95 3.38
N LEU A 578 23.67 -8.67 2.28
CA LEU A 578 24.49 -9.76 1.76
C LEU A 578 25.29 -9.36 0.52
N SER A 579 25.28 -8.08 0.18
CA SER A 579 26.02 -7.51 -0.95
C SER A 579 26.76 -6.22 -0.56
N ALA A 580 27.81 -5.90 -1.29
CA ALA A 580 28.56 -4.67 -1.09
C ALA A 580 27.80 -3.48 -1.70
N ARG A 581 27.79 -2.35 -0.99
CA ARG A 581 27.32 -1.08 -1.54
C ARG A 581 28.39 -0.41 -2.40
N PRO A 582 28.02 0.48 -3.34
CA PRO A 582 28.97 1.33 -4.05
C PRO A 582 29.78 2.17 -3.05
N GLU A 583 31.06 2.32 -3.31
CA GLU A 583 31.91 3.20 -2.52
C GLU A 583 31.48 4.67 -2.70
N GLY A 584 31.44 5.43 -1.60
CA GLY A 584 31.04 6.83 -1.61
C GLY A 584 29.54 7.08 -1.84
N HIS A 585 28.70 6.08 -1.56
CA HIS A 585 27.25 6.29 -1.59
C HIS A 585 26.76 7.10 -0.39
N HIS A 586 25.64 7.82 -0.59
CA HIS A 586 24.90 8.54 0.45
C HIS A 586 23.40 8.18 0.38
N SER A 587 23.11 6.88 0.40
CA SER A 587 21.77 6.33 0.19
C SER A 587 20.67 6.99 1.03
N PRO A 588 20.87 7.35 2.31
CA PRO A 588 19.83 8.03 3.09
C PRO A 588 19.37 9.35 2.48
N ALA A 589 20.27 10.10 1.80
CA ALA A 589 19.94 11.38 1.19
C ALA A 589 18.88 11.25 0.06
N SER A 590 18.82 10.09 -0.59
CA SER A 590 17.88 9.80 -1.68
C SER A 590 16.77 8.81 -1.32
N TRP A 591 16.70 8.37 -0.04
CA TRP A 591 15.73 7.38 0.39
C TRP A 591 14.43 8.04 0.86
N GLY A 592 13.50 8.30 -0.09
CA GLY A 592 12.25 9.04 0.11
C GLY A 592 11.39 8.55 1.28
N HIS A 593 11.44 7.25 1.61
CA HIS A 593 10.69 6.69 2.74
C HIS A 593 11.00 7.35 4.09
N LEU A 594 12.20 7.88 4.30
CA LEU A 594 12.52 8.61 5.53
C LEU A 594 11.67 9.89 5.71
N GLY A 595 11.23 10.49 4.61
CA GLY A 595 10.32 11.63 4.63
C GLY A 595 8.91 11.27 5.14
N GLY A 596 8.32 10.18 4.60
CA GLY A 596 6.91 9.82 4.82
C GLY A 596 6.67 8.70 5.85
N TYR A 597 7.49 7.63 5.85
CA TYR A 597 7.23 6.41 6.62
C TYR A 597 7.74 6.45 8.08
N GLY A 598 8.60 7.40 8.43
CA GLY A 598 9.16 7.46 9.78
C GLY A 598 9.89 6.18 10.16
N ALA A 599 9.56 5.61 11.33
CA ALA A 599 10.11 4.36 11.83
C ALA A 599 9.46 3.10 11.20
N SER A 600 8.49 3.28 10.28
CA SER A 600 7.55 2.23 9.89
C SER A 600 7.88 1.54 8.57
N TYR A 601 9.13 1.57 8.11
CA TYR A 601 9.53 0.86 6.89
C TYR A 601 9.35 -0.68 7.01
N TYR A 602 9.36 -1.23 8.22
CA TYR A 602 9.10 -2.65 8.48
C TYR A 602 7.74 -3.13 7.97
N THR A 603 6.81 -2.24 7.73
CA THR A 603 5.43 -2.49 7.26
C THR A 603 5.37 -3.45 6.08
N TYR A 604 6.31 -3.33 5.13
CA TYR A 604 6.36 -4.21 3.96
C TYR A 604 6.55 -5.68 4.36
N GLN A 605 7.58 -5.96 5.17
CA GLN A 605 7.86 -7.32 5.60
C GLN A 605 6.84 -7.85 6.62
N TRP A 606 6.27 -6.96 7.43
CA TRP A 606 5.18 -7.30 8.35
C TRP A 606 3.93 -7.74 7.61
N SER A 607 3.54 -7.00 6.58
CA SER A 607 2.40 -7.32 5.73
C SER A 607 2.60 -8.62 4.96
N GLU A 608 3.81 -8.87 4.40
CA GLU A 608 4.13 -10.14 3.75
C GLU A 608 4.02 -11.32 4.73
N ALA A 609 4.54 -11.17 5.96
CA ALA A 609 4.49 -12.23 6.95
C ALA A 609 3.05 -12.56 7.38
N LEU A 610 2.22 -11.53 7.57
CA LEU A 610 0.81 -11.73 7.88
C LEU A 610 0.06 -12.33 6.68
N ALA A 611 0.31 -11.86 5.46
CA ALA A 611 -0.29 -12.40 4.25
C ALA A 611 0.03 -13.90 4.08
N ALA A 612 1.29 -14.30 4.29
CA ALA A 612 1.72 -15.69 4.24
C ALA A 612 0.99 -16.57 5.28
N ASP A 613 0.74 -16.03 6.48
CA ASP A 613 0.03 -16.78 7.52
C ASP A 613 -1.47 -16.89 7.23
N LEU A 614 -2.12 -15.83 6.76
CA LEU A 614 -3.52 -15.87 6.29
C LEU A 614 -3.68 -16.82 5.09
N LEU A 615 -2.73 -16.80 4.15
CA LEU A 615 -2.70 -17.66 2.97
C LEU A 615 -2.58 -19.15 3.35
N SER A 616 -1.99 -19.49 4.51
CA SER A 616 -1.86 -20.88 4.97
C SER A 616 -3.21 -21.59 5.05
N ARG A 617 -4.30 -20.89 5.40
CA ARG A 617 -5.65 -21.45 5.41
C ARG A 617 -6.17 -21.74 4.02
N PHE A 618 -5.92 -20.86 3.05
CA PHE A 618 -6.25 -21.11 1.64
C PHE A 618 -5.45 -22.28 1.06
N ARG A 619 -4.15 -22.38 1.39
CA ARG A 619 -3.31 -23.51 0.92
C ARG A 619 -3.80 -24.85 1.45
N ALA A 620 -4.34 -24.88 2.67
CA ALA A 620 -4.91 -26.10 3.27
C ALA A 620 -6.25 -26.50 2.64
N ALA A 621 -7.09 -25.54 2.24
CA ALA A 621 -8.42 -25.78 1.68
C ALA A 621 -8.41 -25.84 0.13
N GLY A 622 -7.39 -25.26 -0.51
CA GLY A 622 -7.31 -24.96 -1.95
C GLY A 622 -7.52 -23.46 -2.19
N LEU A 623 -6.67 -22.86 -3.04
CA LEU A 623 -6.71 -21.41 -3.30
C LEU A 623 -8.07 -20.92 -3.83
N ARG A 624 -8.84 -21.78 -4.47
CA ARG A 624 -10.16 -21.46 -5.03
C ARG A 624 -11.33 -21.92 -4.15
N ASP A 625 -11.09 -22.29 -2.88
CA ASP A 625 -12.14 -22.67 -1.96
C ASP A 625 -12.99 -21.44 -1.58
N THR A 626 -14.24 -21.42 -2.05
CA THR A 626 -15.15 -20.29 -1.85
C THR A 626 -15.59 -20.12 -0.40
N GLN A 627 -15.56 -21.18 0.41
CA GLN A 627 -15.87 -21.08 1.83
C GLN A 627 -14.76 -20.33 2.58
N THR A 628 -13.49 -20.63 2.27
CA THR A 628 -12.33 -19.90 2.83
C THR A 628 -12.31 -18.46 2.35
N ALA A 629 -12.59 -18.22 1.04
CA ALA A 629 -12.66 -16.87 0.48
C ALA A 629 -13.80 -16.04 1.12
N GLY A 630 -14.97 -16.63 1.32
CA GLY A 630 -16.09 -16.00 2.03
C GLY A 630 -15.75 -15.67 3.49
N ALA A 631 -15.08 -16.60 4.20
CA ALA A 631 -14.58 -16.35 5.56
C ALA A 631 -13.53 -15.22 5.59
N TYR A 632 -12.61 -15.20 4.63
CA TYR A 632 -11.61 -14.14 4.50
C TYR A 632 -12.26 -12.78 4.24
N ARG A 633 -13.23 -12.71 3.31
CA ARG A 633 -14.02 -11.51 3.08
C ARG A 633 -14.70 -11.02 4.35
N GLN A 634 -15.40 -11.91 5.07
CA GLN A 634 -16.19 -11.53 6.25
C GLN A 634 -15.35 -11.18 7.47
N MET A 635 -14.20 -11.83 7.67
CA MET A 635 -13.39 -11.67 8.89
C MET A 635 -12.20 -10.74 8.73
N ILE A 636 -11.72 -10.50 7.49
CA ILE A 636 -10.53 -9.67 7.22
C ILE A 636 -10.88 -8.42 6.42
N LEU A 637 -11.57 -8.57 5.26
CA LEU A 637 -11.79 -7.44 4.36
C LEU A 637 -12.95 -6.55 4.80
N ALA A 638 -14.11 -7.14 5.05
CA ALA A 638 -15.33 -6.40 5.36
C ALA A 638 -15.31 -5.66 6.71
N PRO A 639 -14.65 -6.16 7.76
CA PRO A 639 -14.60 -5.42 9.03
C PRO A 639 -13.92 -4.04 8.93
N GLY A 640 -13.01 -3.83 7.98
CA GLY A 640 -12.29 -2.55 7.88
C GLY A 640 -11.63 -2.20 9.22
N GLY A 641 -11.79 -0.95 9.66
CA GLY A 641 -11.31 -0.45 10.96
C GLY A 641 -12.27 -0.67 12.13
N SER A 642 -13.18 -1.64 12.06
CA SER A 642 -14.13 -1.91 13.15
C SER A 642 -13.51 -2.64 14.35
N ASP A 643 -12.38 -3.34 14.15
CA ASP A 643 -11.58 -3.98 15.19
C ASP A 643 -10.10 -4.01 14.77
N SER A 644 -9.20 -4.40 15.70
CA SER A 644 -7.78 -4.50 15.37
C SER A 644 -7.50 -5.73 14.50
N MET A 645 -6.52 -5.61 13.59
CA MET A 645 -6.15 -6.72 12.72
C MET A 645 -5.63 -7.93 13.50
N ASN A 646 -5.04 -7.76 14.69
CA ASN A 646 -4.70 -8.87 15.57
C ASN A 646 -5.93 -9.71 15.97
N VAL A 647 -7.07 -9.07 16.25
CA VAL A 647 -8.33 -9.76 16.58
C VAL A 647 -8.92 -10.41 15.34
N LEU A 648 -8.97 -9.69 14.22
CA LEU A 648 -9.53 -10.19 12.96
C LEU A 648 -8.74 -11.39 12.42
N ALA A 649 -7.41 -11.31 12.42
CA ALA A 649 -6.55 -12.41 12.00
C ALA A 649 -6.71 -13.65 12.90
N ARG A 650 -6.82 -13.45 14.23
CA ARG A 650 -7.11 -14.57 15.16
C ARG A 650 -8.45 -15.23 14.87
N GLN A 651 -9.49 -14.47 14.57
CA GLN A 651 -10.80 -15.02 14.21
C GLN A 651 -10.72 -15.83 12.91
N PHE A 652 -10.03 -15.32 11.90
CA PHE A 652 -9.87 -16.03 10.62
C PHE A 652 -9.01 -17.28 10.75
N LEU A 653 -7.88 -17.21 11.45
CA LEU A 653 -6.94 -18.32 11.60
C LEU A 653 -7.35 -19.34 12.67
N GLY A 654 -8.24 -18.99 13.61
CA GLY A 654 -8.56 -19.79 14.80
C GLY A 654 -7.44 -19.83 15.86
N ARG A 655 -6.38 -19.04 15.68
CA ARG A 655 -5.20 -18.90 16.56
C ARG A 655 -4.57 -17.52 16.38
N ASP A 656 -3.64 -17.15 17.25
CA ASP A 656 -2.81 -15.98 16.98
C ASP A 656 -1.99 -16.21 15.70
N TRP A 657 -1.79 -15.13 14.92
CA TRP A 657 -0.93 -15.20 13.76
C TRP A 657 0.54 -15.35 14.15
N SER A 658 1.34 -15.95 13.27
CA SER A 658 2.78 -16.13 13.48
C SER A 658 3.56 -15.91 12.18
N VAL A 659 4.86 -15.72 12.32
CA VAL A 659 5.79 -15.59 11.19
C VAL A 659 6.19 -16.94 10.57
N ASP A 660 5.70 -18.05 11.12
CA ASP A 660 6.16 -19.39 10.73
C ASP A 660 5.84 -19.74 9.28
N SER A 661 4.70 -19.26 8.76
CA SER A 661 4.33 -19.48 7.36
C SER A 661 5.30 -18.75 6.43
N TYR A 662 5.65 -17.50 6.75
CA TYR A 662 6.62 -16.73 5.99
C TYR A 662 8.03 -17.31 6.05
N ARG A 663 8.46 -17.77 7.24
CA ARG A 663 9.74 -18.46 7.41
C ARG A 663 9.83 -19.70 6.53
N ARG A 664 8.79 -20.54 6.49
CA ARG A 664 8.74 -21.72 5.61
C ARG A 664 8.83 -21.34 4.12
N GLU A 665 8.19 -20.26 3.70
CA GLU A 665 8.29 -19.77 2.32
C GLU A 665 9.71 -19.34 1.96
N LEU A 666 10.40 -18.64 2.86
CA LEU A 666 11.81 -18.28 2.68
C LEU A 666 12.71 -19.51 2.58
N GLU A 667 12.46 -20.54 3.42
CA GLU A 667 13.22 -21.79 3.42
C GLU A 667 13.03 -22.61 2.12
N GLN A 668 11.88 -22.53 1.47
CA GLN A 668 11.59 -23.23 0.21
C GLN A 668 12.33 -22.63 -1.01
N GLY A 669 12.83 -21.40 -0.93
CA GLY A 669 13.58 -20.75 -2.00
C GLY A 669 14.88 -21.45 -2.44
N THR A 670 15.38 -22.40 -1.66
CA THR A 670 16.66 -23.11 -1.92
C THR A 670 16.55 -24.32 -2.84
N VAL A 671 15.36 -24.83 -3.13
CA VAL A 671 15.22 -26.05 -3.96
C VAL A 671 15.38 -25.67 -5.42
N GLY A 672 16.62 -25.68 -5.91
CA GLY A 672 16.93 -25.60 -7.32
C GLY A 672 16.26 -26.73 -8.11
N ALA A 673 16.23 -26.62 -9.44
CA ALA A 673 15.57 -27.51 -10.39
C ALA A 673 15.81 -29.04 -10.25
N GLY A 674 16.64 -29.47 -9.28
CA GLY A 674 16.86 -30.87 -8.92
C GLY A 674 15.97 -31.40 -7.79
N GLY A 675 15.19 -30.54 -7.08
CA GLY A 675 14.40 -30.90 -5.89
C GLY A 675 12.89 -31.07 -6.11
N ALA A 676 12.38 -30.78 -7.29
CA ALA A 676 10.94 -30.84 -7.61
C ALA A 676 10.30 -32.25 -7.52
N GLN A 677 11.07 -33.30 -7.27
CA GLN A 677 10.56 -34.69 -7.14
C GLN A 677 10.30 -35.15 -5.69
N ALA A 678 10.69 -34.41 -4.67
CA ALA A 678 10.63 -34.90 -3.29
C ALA A 678 9.34 -34.58 -2.50
N ASN A 679 8.48 -33.68 -2.96
CA ASN A 679 7.28 -33.25 -2.22
C ASN A 679 5.94 -33.71 -2.87
N ARG A 680 5.95 -34.80 -3.65
CA ARG A 680 4.73 -35.53 -4.03
C ARG A 680 4.58 -36.78 -3.18
N ARG A 681 4.29 -36.64 -1.90
CA ARG A 681 3.68 -37.71 -1.08
C ARG A 681 2.79 -37.08 -0.01
#